data_ed3a0f5ab0d4b10d11cf6887e49aebc0
#
_entry.id   ed3a0f5ab0d4b10d11cf6887e49aebc0
#
_cell.length_a   1.000
_cell.length_b   1.000
_cell.length_c   1.000
_cell.angle_alpha   90.00
_cell.angle_beta   90.00
_cell.angle_gamma   90.00
#
_symmetry.space_group_name_H-M   'P 1'
#
loop_
_entity.id
_entity.type
_entity.pdbx_description
1 polymer ?
#
loop_
_entity_poly.entity_id
_entity_poly.type
_entity_poly.pdbx_seq_one_letter_code
_entity_poly.pdbx_strand_id
1 'polypeptide(L)'
;MRKVLRPAVLYGALLVGPLLLHAADFHVALDGKDGNPGTKAAPFASLEKARDAVRTLRGEKPGEPATVWIRGGVYRRMAPFALDKQDSGTQDAPVVYAAVPGESVTLFGGTMVQREWFSPVKDPTVLARVISPEARDRLLQVDLKAHGITDYGELSGHGYRKNSGKIPPVMLYVSGKRMTLARWPNPDQHFPEMLWKGDNHRKGVVARSGIVNPGPKITAPDFLDRGGTFRYAFDRPALWTQAEDVWLDGVFAWSWEWSYNKVARIDPGKKEITLRYGEVSSIADQYSGNFFFAENLLEEMDVPGEYYLDRVKGVLYLLPGDDFKRDAPVWLSALKSVMLQLQDVSDVVIRGLVLDTGLENAFAVRNCTRVRLEHCEIKNFAGAGGDISGKDCVLASCHIHDVGASGVWIGGGDFKTLAPGGNTVENCEFHDFAWYHRVYTPAVGLSGVGQRVAHNLIYNCPHGAVLCRGNNPVIEYNEFHHVCREFIDLGAIYINTGHAPLERGWVIRRNWFHDIAAGADSPINVAGVYVDHSSQGGLVEENVFQRIGNGSRGWASQAAQNPHGLYTITRNNVFVDCTTAWRNFTLEPPAAYVAFLYKDYKYTDYFAALDLTKMPHLAKYPEVRFFLPGAPTPTEDQLWLRFERNLIWNPNVPRYVPDGIVVQNRKPDEKTFNPLIKKDNWVADTDPGFVDAAAGNLELRPDAPVFARIPGFQKIPFKEIGLKGPAGPVQGP
;
A
#
# COMPACT_ATOMS: atom_id res chain seq x y z
N MET A 1 -64.50 -18.20 -59.01
CA MET A 1 -63.72 -17.90 -57.77
C MET A 1 -62.27 -17.90 -58.11
N ARG A 2 -61.67 -16.70 -58.26
CA ARG A 2 -60.27 -16.51 -58.66
C ARG A 2 -59.32 -16.64 -57.49
N LYS A 3 -58.35 -17.58 -57.55
CA LYS A 3 -57.22 -17.66 -56.64
C LYS A 3 -56.16 -16.62 -57.05
N VAL A 4 -55.81 -15.73 -56.17
CA VAL A 4 -54.74 -14.79 -56.36
C VAL A 4 -53.46 -15.41 -55.78
N LEU A 5 -52.48 -15.67 -56.67
CA LEU A 5 -51.11 -16.03 -56.27
C LEU A 5 -50.37 -14.72 -55.87
N ARG A 6 -49.76 -14.72 -54.66
CA ARG A 6 -48.77 -13.72 -54.24
C ARG A 6 -47.36 -14.22 -54.56
N PRO A 7 -46.46 -13.40 -55.09
CA PRO A 7 -45.07 -13.80 -55.31
C PRO A 7 -44.28 -13.80 -53.97
N ALA A 8 -43.50 -14.85 -53.73
CA ALA A 8 -42.53 -14.96 -52.66
C ALA A 8 -41.27 -14.18 -53.05
N VAL A 9 -40.96 -13.14 -52.27
CA VAL A 9 -39.68 -12.43 -52.34
C VAL A 9 -38.68 -13.21 -51.46
N LEU A 10 -37.70 -13.86 -52.10
CA LEU A 10 -36.53 -14.42 -51.41
C LEU A 10 -35.62 -13.27 -51.00
N TYR A 11 -35.55 -12.97 -49.68
CA TYR A 11 -34.47 -12.21 -49.06
C TYR A 11 -33.26 -13.15 -48.91
N GLY A 12 -32.26 -12.99 -49.73
CA GLY A 12 -30.95 -13.57 -49.52
C GLY A 12 -30.27 -12.84 -48.38
N ALA A 13 -30.28 -13.44 -47.18
CA ALA A 13 -29.43 -13.00 -46.09
C ALA A 13 -27.97 -13.34 -46.43
N LEU A 14 -27.18 -12.35 -46.84
CA LEU A 14 -25.74 -12.43 -46.81
C LEU A 14 -25.33 -12.57 -45.34
N LEU A 15 -24.99 -13.78 -44.92
CA LEU A 15 -24.25 -14.05 -43.73
C LEU A 15 -22.82 -13.48 -43.89
N VAL A 16 -22.62 -12.21 -43.57
CA VAL A 16 -21.30 -11.67 -43.29
C VAL A 16 -20.92 -12.28 -41.95
N GLY A 17 -20.22 -13.40 -42.00
CA GLY A 17 -19.55 -13.95 -40.82
C GLY A 17 -18.60 -12.88 -40.26
N PRO A 18 -18.41 -12.82 -38.94
CA PRO A 18 -17.42 -11.92 -38.39
C PRO A 18 -16.07 -12.25 -39.02
N LEU A 19 -15.49 -11.31 -39.76
CA LEU A 19 -14.09 -11.37 -40.15
C LEU A 19 -13.33 -11.43 -38.83
N LEU A 20 -12.81 -12.61 -38.50
CA LEU A 20 -11.77 -12.75 -37.47
C LEU A 20 -10.57 -12.00 -38.03
N LEU A 21 -10.45 -10.72 -37.64
CA LEU A 21 -9.22 -9.96 -37.85
C LEU A 21 -8.11 -10.75 -37.15
N HIS A 22 -7.25 -11.39 -37.91
CA HIS A 22 -6.04 -12.01 -37.40
C HIS A 22 -5.15 -10.88 -36.92
N ALA A 23 -4.85 -10.86 -35.59
CA ALA A 23 -3.89 -9.93 -35.05
C ALA A 23 -2.52 -10.14 -35.72
N ALA A 24 -1.84 -9.06 -36.02
CA ALA A 24 -0.45 -9.16 -36.47
C ALA A 24 0.41 -9.57 -35.27
N ASP A 25 1.10 -10.70 -35.42
CA ASP A 25 1.97 -11.25 -34.36
C ASP A 25 3.43 -10.87 -34.59
N PHE A 26 4.03 -10.22 -33.61
CA PHE A 26 5.47 -10.01 -33.52
C PHE A 26 6.05 -10.84 -32.39
N HIS A 27 7.30 -11.24 -32.49
CA HIS A 27 7.97 -12.07 -31.53
C HIS A 27 9.29 -11.44 -31.05
N VAL A 28 9.56 -11.50 -29.76
CA VAL A 28 10.82 -11.08 -29.12
C VAL A 28 11.42 -12.28 -28.41
N ALA A 29 12.73 -12.49 -28.56
CA ALA A 29 13.46 -13.56 -27.89
C ALA A 29 14.90 -13.13 -27.58
N LEU A 30 15.54 -13.69 -26.52
CA LEU A 30 16.92 -13.37 -26.14
C LEU A 30 17.94 -13.73 -27.23
N ASP A 31 17.67 -14.76 -28.03
CA ASP A 31 18.46 -15.19 -29.17
C ASP A 31 18.03 -14.55 -30.51
N GLY A 32 17.06 -13.62 -30.45
CA GLY A 32 16.60 -12.85 -31.61
C GLY A 32 17.62 -11.84 -32.14
N LYS A 33 17.27 -11.15 -33.22
CA LYS A 33 18.05 -10.03 -33.77
C LYS A 33 17.11 -8.93 -34.25
N ASP A 34 17.45 -7.67 -33.98
CA ASP A 34 16.61 -6.53 -34.34
C ASP A 34 16.57 -6.27 -35.86
N GLY A 35 17.44 -6.92 -36.63
CA GLY A 35 17.39 -6.96 -38.08
C GLY A 35 16.43 -8.01 -38.66
N ASN A 36 15.85 -8.87 -37.83
CA ASN A 36 14.88 -9.89 -38.25
C ASN A 36 13.50 -9.26 -38.57
N PRO A 37 12.61 -10.01 -39.24
CA PRO A 37 11.24 -9.54 -39.53
C PRO A 37 10.30 -9.57 -38.29
N GLY A 38 10.71 -10.11 -37.16
CA GLY A 38 9.89 -10.23 -35.94
C GLY A 38 8.89 -11.38 -35.94
N THR A 39 9.05 -12.36 -36.84
CA THR A 39 8.21 -13.56 -36.85
C THR A 39 8.63 -14.56 -35.77
N LYS A 40 7.78 -15.57 -35.48
CA LYS A 40 8.10 -16.64 -34.54
C LYS A 40 9.40 -17.37 -34.85
N ALA A 41 9.71 -17.57 -36.18
CA ALA A 41 10.93 -18.23 -36.61
C ALA A 41 12.16 -17.31 -36.66
N ALA A 42 11.96 -16.00 -36.76
CA ALA A 42 13.00 -14.98 -36.78
C ALA A 42 12.60 -13.78 -35.91
N PRO A 43 12.68 -13.91 -34.56
CA PRO A 43 12.20 -12.92 -33.63
C PRO A 43 13.14 -11.71 -33.54
N PHE A 44 12.64 -10.59 -33.03
CA PHE A 44 13.44 -9.44 -32.61
C PHE A 44 14.23 -9.78 -31.34
N ALA A 45 15.29 -9.03 -31.08
CA ALA A 45 16.07 -9.13 -29.84
C ALA A 45 15.50 -8.21 -28.73
N SER A 46 14.91 -7.08 -29.10
CA SER A 46 14.49 -6.03 -28.15
C SER A 46 13.00 -5.72 -28.22
N LEU A 47 12.45 -5.33 -27.06
CA LEU A 47 11.08 -4.83 -26.93
C LEU A 47 10.89 -3.53 -27.73
N GLU A 48 11.91 -2.69 -27.78
CA GLU A 48 11.93 -1.44 -28.51
C GLU A 48 11.74 -1.68 -30.01
N LYS A 49 12.41 -2.66 -30.58
CA LYS A 49 12.25 -3.01 -32.01
C LYS A 49 10.85 -3.53 -32.30
N ALA A 50 10.30 -4.35 -31.42
CA ALA A 50 8.93 -4.83 -31.55
C ALA A 50 7.92 -3.66 -31.46
N ARG A 51 8.09 -2.73 -30.52
CA ARG A 51 7.31 -1.50 -30.44
C ARG A 51 7.35 -0.71 -31.75
N ASP A 52 8.54 -0.50 -32.31
CA ASP A 52 8.72 0.27 -33.53
C ASP A 52 8.08 -0.43 -34.72
N ALA A 53 8.07 -1.78 -34.77
CA ALA A 53 7.34 -2.56 -35.77
C ALA A 53 5.81 -2.40 -35.63
N VAL A 54 5.28 -2.38 -34.40
CA VAL A 54 3.87 -2.08 -34.10
C VAL A 54 3.51 -0.67 -34.59
N ARG A 55 4.36 0.34 -34.32
CA ARG A 55 4.17 1.72 -34.81
C ARG A 55 4.08 1.77 -36.32
N THR A 56 4.96 1.05 -37.04
CA THR A 56 4.94 0.97 -38.48
C THR A 56 3.63 0.35 -38.97
N LEU A 57 3.25 -0.81 -38.43
CA LEU A 57 1.99 -1.46 -38.75
C LEU A 57 0.79 -0.54 -38.57
N ARG A 58 0.73 0.16 -37.41
CA ARG A 58 -0.36 1.09 -37.07
C ARG A 58 -0.41 2.31 -38.00
N GLY A 59 0.74 2.76 -38.50
CA GLY A 59 0.80 3.80 -39.52
C GLY A 59 0.21 3.37 -40.86
N GLU A 60 0.41 2.11 -41.24
CA GLU A 60 -0.09 1.53 -42.50
C GLU A 60 -1.53 1.04 -42.37
N LYS A 61 -1.89 0.43 -41.21
CA LYS A 61 -3.17 -0.23 -40.93
C LYS A 61 -3.70 0.11 -39.53
N PRO A 62 -4.27 1.30 -39.34
CA PRO A 62 -4.67 1.77 -38.00
C PRO A 62 -5.68 0.87 -37.26
N GLY A 63 -6.48 0.10 -37.97
CA GLY A 63 -7.51 -0.79 -37.40
C GLY A 63 -7.06 -2.24 -37.18
N GLU A 64 -5.81 -2.59 -37.47
CA GLU A 64 -5.32 -3.96 -37.27
C GLU A 64 -4.82 -4.16 -35.82
N PRO A 65 -5.34 -5.16 -35.07
CA PRO A 65 -4.82 -5.49 -33.75
C PRO A 65 -3.41 -6.06 -33.85
N ALA A 66 -2.56 -5.79 -32.83
CA ALA A 66 -1.19 -6.28 -32.83
C ALA A 66 -0.86 -6.96 -31.49
N THR A 67 -0.19 -8.11 -31.57
CA THR A 67 0.35 -8.79 -30.40
C THR A 67 1.86 -8.96 -30.50
N VAL A 68 2.57 -8.53 -29.44
CA VAL A 68 3.99 -8.78 -29.27
C VAL A 68 4.14 -9.92 -28.27
N TRP A 69 4.51 -11.09 -28.78
CA TRP A 69 4.80 -12.28 -27.97
C TRP A 69 6.24 -12.27 -27.51
N ILE A 70 6.45 -12.26 -26.21
CA ILE A 70 7.78 -12.22 -25.59
C ILE A 70 8.10 -13.63 -25.09
N ARG A 71 9.21 -14.21 -25.60
CA ARG A 71 9.69 -15.54 -25.20
C ARG A 71 10.29 -15.50 -23.80
N GLY A 72 10.25 -16.65 -23.12
CA GLY A 72 10.80 -16.82 -21.79
C GLY A 72 12.26 -16.42 -21.68
N GLY A 73 12.60 -15.82 -20.55
CA GLY A 73 13.97 -15.41 -20.23
C GLY A 73 14.05 -14.12 -19.41
N VAL A 74 15.28 -13.70 -19.11
CA VAL A 74 15.57 -12.50 -18.30
C VAL A 74 16.06 -11.38 -19.20
N TYR A 75 15.24 -10.39 -19.40
CA TYR A 75 15.52 -9.20 -20.22
C TYR A 75 16.03 -8.08 -19.32
N ARG A 76 17.35 -7.85 -19.32
CA ARG A 76 17.95 -6.81 -18.50
C ARG A 76 17.52 -5.42 -18.96
N ARG A 77 17.08 -4.60 -17.97
CA ARG A 77 16.62 -3.23 -18.18
C ARG A 77 17.48 -2.24 -17.38
N MET A 78 18.10 -1.31 -18.09
CA MET A 78 18.83 -0.19 -17.48
C MET A 78 18.21 1.15 -17.85
N ALA A 79 17.09 1.13 -18.59
CA ALA A 79 16.27 2.26 -18.96
C ALA A 79 14.80 1.80 -19.08
N PRO A 80 13.83 2.71 -19.05
CA PRO A 80 12.42 2.38 -19.18
C PRO A 80 12.10 1.68 -20.50
N PHE A 81 11.19 0.70 -20.46
CA PHE A 81 10.41 0.38 -21.66
C PHE A 81 9.26 1.38 -21.75
N ALA A 82 9.37 2.30 -22.71
CA ALA A 82 8.47 3.44 -22.81
C ALA A 82 7.52 3.31 -23.99
N LEU A 83 6.23 3.52 -23.70
CA LEU A 83 5.15 3.62 -24.69
C LEU A 83 4.53 5.02 -24.59
N ASP A 84 4.25 5.61 -25.74
CA ASP A 84 3.63 6.92 -25.86
C ASP A 84 2.38 6.89 -26.77
N LYS A 85 1.81 8.03 -27.08
CA LYS A 85 0.58 8.15 -27.89
C LYS A 85 0.66 7.38 -29.21
N GLN A 86 1.85 7.20 -29.80
CA GLN A 86 2.03 6.48 -31.07
C GLN A 86 1.81 4.97 -30.92
N ASP A 87 1.91 4.45 -29.69
CA ASP A 87 1.75 3.03 -29.36
C ASP A 87 0.29 2.65 -29.06
N SER A 88 -0.63 3.62 -29.16
CA SER A 88 -2.03 3.40 -28.84
C SER A 88 -2.70 2.43 -29.79
N GLY A 89 -3.49 1.51 -29.22
CA GLY A 89 -4.49 0.75 -29.93
C GLY A 89 -5.81 1.51 -30.12
N THR A 90 -6.84 0.76 -30.37
CA THR A 90 -8.25 1.19 -30.29
C THR A 90 -9.04 0.11 -29.52
N GLN A 91 -10.25 0.42 -29.12
CA GLN A 91 -11.08 -0.54 -28.37
C GLN A 91 -11.29 -1.85 -29.15
N ASP A 92 -11.45 -1.78 -30.47
CA ASP A 92 -11.65 -2.94 -31.33
C ASP A 92 -10.34 -3.56 -31.84
N ALA A 93 -9.23 -2.86 -31.72
CA ALA A 93 -7.90 -3.28 -32.16
C ALA A 93 -6.82 -2.89 -31.12
N PRO A 94 -6.78 -3.53 -29.96
CA PRO A 94 -5.81 -3.25 -28.93
C PRO A 94 -4.40 -3.66 -29.34
N VAL A 95 -3.39 -3.06 -28.70
CA VAL A 95 -1.99 -3.51 -28.77
C VAL A 95 -1.67 -4.31 -27.53
N VAL A 96 -1.17 -5.52 -27.69
CA VAL A 96 -0.89 -6.45 -26.60
C VAL A 96 0.61 -6.76 -26.54
N TYR A 97 1.22 -6.60 -25.38
CA TYR A 97 2.55 -7.11 -25.05
C TYR A 97 2.39 -8.24 -24.04
N ALA A 98 2.66 -9.47 -24.42
CA ALA A 98 2.38 -10.64 -23.60
C ALA A 98 3.54 -11.64 -23.56
N ALA A 99 3.74 -12.25 -22.40
CA ALA A 99 4.54 -13.46 -22.32
C ALA A 99 3.90 -14.58 -23.17
N VAL A 100 4.72 -15.37 -23.84
CA VAL A 100 4.24 -16.60 -24.49
C VAL A 100 3.64 -17.51 -23.42
N PRO A 101 2.42 -18.06 -23.61
CA PRO A 101 1.79 -18.89 -22.60
C PRO A 101 2.69 -20.03 -22.11
N GLY A 102 2.82 -20.16 -20.78
CA GLY A 102 3.69 -21.17 -20.14
C GLY A 102 5.18 -20.79 -20.08
N GLU A 103 5.57 -19.63 -20.58
CA GLU A 103 6.95 -19.15 -20.51
C GLU A 103 7.07 -18.00 -19.50
N SER A 104 8.11 -18.04 -18.64
CA SER A 104 8.39 -16.96 -17.69
C SER A 104 9.23 -15.88 -18.36
N VAL A 105 8.73 -14.66 -18.36
CA VAL A 105 9.38 -13.47 -18.93
C VAL A 105 9.66 -12.47 -17.81
N THR A 106 10.93 -12.21 -17.52
CA THR A 106 11.34 -11.26 -16.49
C THR A 106 12.01 -10.04 -17.11
N LEU A 107 11.46 -8.86 -16.86
CA LEU A 107 12.17 -7.59 -17.03
C LEU A 107 12.95 -7.31 -15.76
N PHE A 108 14.27 -7.24 -15.85
CA PHE A 108 15.16 -7.25 -14.71
C PHE A 108 16.07 -6.00 -14.63
N GLY A 109 15.97 -5.24 -13.54
CA GLY A 109 16.70 -3.99 -13.32
C GLY A 109 17.92 -4.09 -12.40
N GLY A 110 18.47 -5.31 -12.22
CA GLY A 110 19.62 -5.55 -11.37
C GLY A 110 20.96 -5.65 -12.13
N THR A 111 22.06 -5.58 -11.38
CA THR A 111 23.41 -5.89 -11.85
C THR A 111 23.93 -7.09 -11.07
N MET A 112 24.31 -8.15 -11.79
CA MET A 112 24.82 -9.37 -11.19
C MET A 112 26.17 -9.12 -10.52
N VAL A 113 26.35 -9.71 -9.33
CA VAL A 113 27.61 -9.81 -8.59
C VAL A 113 28.01 -11.27 -8.61
N GLN A 114 29.11 -11.58 -9.29
CA GLN A 114 29.52 -12.98 -9.44
C GLN A 114 29.95 -13.57 -8.09
N ARG A 115 29.49 -14.78 -7.81
CA ARG A 115 29.78 -15.48 -6.54
C ARG A 115 31.29 -15.62 -6.30
N GLU A 116 32.06 -15.82 -7.36
CA GLU A 116 33.50 -16.00 -7.37
C GLU A 116 34.29 -14.73 -6.99
N TRP A 117 33.67 -13.58 -7.02
CA TRP A 117 34.28 -12.32 -6.59
C TRP A 117 34.37 -12.20 -5.07
N PHE A 118 33.56 -12.96 -4.33
CA PHE A 118 33.57 -12.96 -2.89
C PHE A 118 34.75 -13.74 -2.33
N SER A 119 35.43 -13.13 -1.38
CA SER A 119 36.55 -13.73 -0.66
C SER A 119 36.42 -13.48 0.84
N PRO A 120 37.00 -14.35 1.71
CA PRO A 120 37.04 -14.08 3.14
C PRO A 120 37.72 -12.76 3.47
N VAL A 121 37.20 -12.03 4.44
CA VAL A 121 37.84 -10.83 4.96
C VAL A 121 39.09 -11.23 5.74
N LYS A 122 40.23 -10.61 5.38
CA LYS A 122 41.54 -10.88 6.03
C LYS A 122 42.12 -9.64 6.71
N ASP A 123 41.59 -8.45 6.43
CA ASP A 123 42.04 -7.20 7.03
C ASP A 123 41.74 -7.19 8.54
N PRO A 124 42.77 -7.21 9.42
CA PRO A 124 42.55 -7.23 10.85
C PRO A 124 41.87 -5.96 11.37
N THR A 125 42.01 -4.85 10.66
CA THR A 125 41.35 -3.58 11.05
C THR A 125 39.85 -3.63 10.81
N VAL A 126 39.42 -4.29 9.74
CA VAL A 126 37.98 -4.51 9.43
C VAL A 126 37.41 -5.54 10.44
N LEU A 127 38.11 -6.66 10.65
CA LEU A 127 37.65 -7.70 11.58
C LEU A 127 37.55 -7.19 13.02
N ALA A 128 38.46 -6.31 13.44
CA ALA A 128 38.45 -5.73 14.78
C ALA A 128 37.20 -4.83 15.03
N ARG A 129 36.59 -4.27 13.98
CA ARG A 129 35.35 -3.49 14.09
C ARG A 129 34.13 -4.35 14.36
N VAL A 130 34.06 -5.56 13.77
CA VAL A 130 32.90 -6.47 13.93
C VAL A 130 32.84 -6.97 15.36
N ILE A 131 31.74 -6.74 16.07
CA ILE A 131 31.60 -7.06 17.50
C ILE A 131 31.47 -8.57 17.70
N SER A 132 30.67 -9.27 16.86
CA SER A 132 30.48 -10.72 16.96
C SER A 132 31.72 -11.50 16.55
N PRO A 133 32.36 -12.27 17.46
CA PRO A 133 33.51 -13.13 17.10
C PRO A 133 33.13 -14.17 16.05
N GLU A 134 31.95 -14.77 16.14
CA GLU A 134 31.45 -15.82 15.25
C GLU A 134 31.26 -15.31 13.81
N ALA A 135 30.91 -14.05 13.66
CA ALA A 135 30.73 -13.41 12.36
C ALA A 135 32.10 -13.16 11.68
N ARG A 136 33.14 -12.85 12.43
CA ARG A 136 34.47 -12.51 11.89
C ARG A 136 35.04 -13.62 11.00
N ASP A 137 34.89 -14.88 11.41
CA ASP A 137 35.40 -16.04 10.69
C ASP A 137 34.61 -16.37 9.41
N ARG A 138 33.42 -15.86 9.29
CA ARG A 138 32.50 -16.13 8.18
C ARG A 138 32.32 -14.95 7.22
N LEU A 139 32.83 -13.78 7.58
CA LEU A 139 32.62 -12.56 6.83
C LEU A 139 33.27 -12.63 5.45
N LEU A 140 32.51 -12.36 4.42
CA LEU A 140 32.96 -12.27 3.04
C LEU A 140 32.98 -10.81 2.59
N GLN A 141 33.85 -10.53 1.61
CA GLN A 141 33.94 -9.23 0.96
C GLN A 141 34.08 -9.36 -0.56
N VAL A 142 33.63 -8.32 -1.25
CA VAL A 142 33.88 -8.12 -2.68
C VAL A 142 34.20 -6.65 -2.95
N ASP A 143 35.27 -6.41 -3.71
CA ASP A 143 35.58 -5.07 -4.25
C ASP A 143 34.74 -4.83 -5.50
N LEU A 144 33.59 -4.19 -5.32
CA LEU A 144 32.66 -3.86 -6.43
C LEU A 144 33.30 -2.94 -7.46
N LYS A 145 34.16 -2.02 -7.01
CA LYS A 145 34.85 -1.06 -7.87
C LYS A 145 35.82 -1.75 -8.82
N ALA A 146 36.55 -2.77 -8.34
CA ALA A 146 37.44 -3.57 -9.17
C ALA A 146 36.69 -4.34 -10.29
N HIS A 147 35.39 -4.58 -10.11
CA HIS A 147 34.51 -5.21 -11.09
C HIS A 147 33.63 -4.23 -11.89
N GLY A 148 33.98 -2.93 -11.86
CA GLY A 148 33.30 -1.90 -12.65
C GLY A 148 31.94 -1.44 -12.09
N ILE A 149 31.57 -1.86 -10.89
CA ILE A 149 30.38 -1.37 -10.19
C ILE A 149 30.82 -0.23 -9.29
N THR A 150 30.49 1.01 -9.67
CA THR A 150 30.99 2.22 -9.00
C THR A 150 29.88 3.14 -8.49
N ASP A 151 28.63 2.86 -8.84
CA ASP A 151 27.47 3.65 -8.45
C ASP A 151 26.65 2.90 -7.41
N TYR A 152 26.70 3.33 -6.17
CA TYR A 152 26.07 2.69 -5.02
C TYR A 152 24.89 3.47 -4.48
N GLY A 153 24.62 4.68 -4.99
CA GLY A 153 23.68 5.61 -4.41
C GLY A 153 24.10 6.09 -3.01
N GLU A 154 23.23 6.87 -2.39
CA GLU A 154 23.44 7.43 -1.04
C GLU A 154 22.27 7.09 -0.14
N LEU A 155 22.54 6.77 1.13
CA LEU A 155 21.52 6.77 2.16
C LEU A 155 20.96 8.18 2.32
N SER A 156 19.67 8.33 2.47
CA SER A 156 19.03 9.65 2.55
C SER A 156 17.87 9.67 3.53
N GLY A 157 17.67 10.81 4.19
CA GLY A 157 16.56 11.00 5.11
C GLY A 157 15.21 10.94 4.39
N HIS A 158 14.27 10.20 4.95
CA HIS A 158 12.90 10.09 4.44
C HIS A 158 11.94 9.69 5.59
N GLY A 159 10.65 9.65 5.33
CA GLY A 159 9.64 9.28 6.34
C GLY A 159 8.38 10.12 6.26
N TYR A 160 7.66 10.24 7.39
CA TYR A 160 6.42 10.99 7.43
C TYR A 160 6.63 12.45 6.99
N ARG A 161 5.97 12.85 5.90
CA ARG A 161 6.09 14.18 5.29
C ARG A 161 7.53 14.62 5.00
N LYS A 162 8.47 13.68 4.94
CA LYS A 162 9.87 13.92 4.63
C LYS A 162 10.24 13.12 3.39
N ASN A 163 10.76 13.79 2.38
CA ASN A 163 11.28 13.14 1.18
C ASN A 163 12.45 13.97 0.65
N SER A 164 13.64 13.40 0.67
CA SER A 164 14.85 14.05 0.16
C SER A 164 14.83 14.23 -1.35
N GLY A 165 13.92 13.60 -2.08
CA GLY A 165 13.93 13.54 -3.55
C GLY A 165 15.06 12.70 -4.12
N LYS A 166 15.86 12.04 -3.27
CA LYS A 166 16.95 11.17 -3.71
C LYS A 166 16.42 9.78 -4.02
N ILE A 167 16.98 9.18 -5.05
CA ILE A 167 16.76 7.77 -5.40
C ILE A 167 17.35 6.91 -4.28
N PRO A 168 16.65 5.86 -3.84
CA PRO A 168 17.16 4.93 -2.85
C PRO A 168 18.53 4.36 -3.23
N PRO A 169 19.39 4.03 -2.24
CA PRO A 169 20.67 3.39 -2.51
C PRO A 169 20.48 1.98 -3.07
N VAL A 170 21.55 1.42 -3.63
CA VAL A 170 21.52 0.02 -4.09
C VAL A 170 21.22 -0.93 -2.93
N MET A 171 20.42 -1.94 -3.22
CA MET A 171 20.08 -3.04 -2.30
C MET A 171 20.73 -4.33 -2.79
N LEU A 172 21.20 -5.15 -1.85
CA LEU A 172 21.76 -6.47 -2.14
C LEU A 172 20.65 -7.53 -2.09
N TYR A 173 20.66 -8.40 -3.08
CA TYR A 173 19.79 -9.57 -3.16
C TYR A 173 20.60 -10.85 -3.31
N VAL A 174 20.16 -11.90 -2.62
CA VAL A 174 20.70 -13.26 -2.73
C VAL A 174 19.54 -14.22 -2.92
N SER A 175 19.57 -15.03 -3.96
CA SER A 175 18.52 -16.01 -4.28
C SER A 175 17.09 -15.40 -4.31
N GLY A 176 16.95 -14.18 -4.79
CA GLY A 176 15.67 -13.49 -4.86
C GLY A 176 15.25 -12.74 -3.59
N LYS A 177 15.95 -12.93 -2.48
CA LYS A 177 15.65 -12.27 -1.21
C LYS A 177 16.50 -11.01 -1.02
N ARG A 178 15.87 -9.93 -0.60
CA ARG A 178 16.56 -8.71 -0.20
C ARG A 178 17.36 -8.97 1.10
N MET A 179 18.64 -8.64 1.08
CA MET A 179 19.51 -8.72 2.26
C MET A 179 19.27 -7.52 3.18
N THR A 180 19.59 -7.71 4.46
CA THR A 180 19.42 -6.68 5.49
C THR A 180 20.67 -5.83 5.60
N LEU A 181 20.54 -4.51 5.58
CA LEU A 181 21.63 -3.61 5.93
C LEU A 181 21.97 -3.83 7.41
N ALA A 182 23.26 -4.09 7.71
CA ALA A 182 23.70 -4.46 9.07
C ALA A 182 23.20 -3.45 10.10
N ARG A 183 22.57 -3.93 11.17
CA ARG A 183 21.80 -3.11 12.09
C ARG A 183 21.73 -3.65 13.52
N TRP A 184 21.37 -2.78 14.44
CA TRP A 184 21.08 -3.11 15.81
C TRP A 184 19.85 -2.30 16.33
N PRO A 185 18.95 -2.95 17.10
CA PRO A 185 18.88 -4.38 17.37
C PRO A 185 18.44 -5.17 16.14
N ASN A 186 18.75 -6.46 16.14
CA ASN A 186 18.24 -7.35 15.10
C ASN A 186 16.75 -7.54 15.24
N PRO A 187 15.99 -7.62 14.13
CA PRO A 187 14.63 -8.09 14.18
C PRO A 187 14.68 -9.58 14.54
N ASP A 188 14.03 -9.97 15.61
CA ASP A 188 13.66 -11.36 15.74
C ASP A 188 12.38 -11.63 14.93
N GLN A 189 11.99 -12.89 14.80
CA GLN A 189 10.78 -13.27 14.07
C GLN A 189 9.49 -12.69 14.66
N HIS A 190 9.58 -12.13 15.87
CA HIS A 190 8.47 -11.53 16.62
C HIS A 190 8.53 -10.00 16.64
N PHE A 191 9.39 -9.39 15.85
CA PHE A 191 9.65 -7.96 15.87
C PHE A 191 8.39 -7.06 15.82
N PRO A 192 7.39 -7.29 14.94
CA PRO A 192 6.16 -6.51 14.95
C PRO A 192 5.37 -6.63 16.25
N GLU A 193 5.37 -7.82 16.86
CA GLU A 193 4.70 -8.05 18.15
C GLU A 193 5.47 -7.42 19.31
N MET A 194 6.79 -7.41 19.24
CA MET A 194 7.65 -6.81 20.27
C MET A 194 7.58 -5.30 20.31
N LEU A 195 7.40 -4.63 19.17
CA LEU A 195 7.19 -3.18 19.11
C LEU A 195 6.00 -2.74 19.98
N TRP A 196 5.01 -3.61 20.15
CA TRP A 196 3.72 -3.28 20.71
C TRP A 196 3.32 -4.08 21.97
N LYS A 197 4.19 -4.93 22.51
CA LYS A 197 3.97 -5.54 23.82
C LYS A 197 4.04 -4.47 24.89
N GLY A 198 2.89 -4.16 25.46
CA GLY A 198 2.58 -2.93 26.18
C GLY A 198 3.16 -2.74 27.59
N ASP A 199 4.21 -3.44 27.99
CA ASP A 199 4.72 -3.43 29.35
C ASP A 199 6.23 -3.20 29.45
N ASN A 200 6.79 -2.23 28.75
CA ASN A 200 8.22 -1.89 28.79
C ASN A 200 9.19 -3.02 28.33
N HIS A 201 8.69 -4.18 27.94
CA HIS A 201 9.48 -5.30 27.45
C HIS A 201 9.63 -5.26 25.94
N ARG A 202 10.01 -4.13 25.39
CA ARG A 202 10.39 -3.96 23.99
C ARG A 202 11.80 -4.52 23.79
N LYS A 203 11.94 -5.82 24.03
CA LYS A 203 13.20 -6.52 23.74
C LYS A 203 13.45 -6.38 22.25
N GLY A 204 14.58 -5.76 21.92
CA GLY A 204 14.96 -5.52 20.54
C GLY A 204 14.62 -4.14 19.99
N VAL A 205 13.78 -3.36 20.67
CA VAL A 205 13.50 -1.98 20.32
C VAL A 205 14.06 -1.04 21.37
N VAL A 206 14.88 -0.12 20.92
CA VAL A 206 15.60 0.78 21.80
C VAL A 206 14.77 2.02 22.07
N ALA A 207 14.22 2.10 23.26
CA ALA A 207 13.53 3.30 23.73
C ALA A 207 14.54 4.36 24.16
N ARG A 208 14.17 5.63 24.01
CA ARG A 208 14.89 6.75 24.60
C ARG A 208 14.71 6.76 26.12
N SER A 209 15.73 7.19 26.85
CA SER A 209 15.64 7.41 28.28
C SER A 209 15.32 8.88 28.66
N GLY A 210 15.24 9.78 27.68
CA GLY A 210 14.86 11.18 27.86
C GLY A 210 15.25 12.07 26.68
N ILE A 211 14.71 13.28 26.64
CA ILE A 211 15.00 14.31 25.64
C ILE A 211 15.94 15.33 26.26
N VAL A 212 17.05 15.62 25.58
CA VAL A 212 18.01 16.66 25.94
C VAL A 212 17.68 17.97 25.18
N ASN A 213 17.41 17.84 23.89
CA ASN A 213 16.99 18.94 23.02
C ASN A 213 16.00 18.38 22.00
N PRO A 214 14.75 18.83 21.97
CA PRO A 214 13.76 18.29 21.03
C PRO A 214 14.07 18.62 19.55
N GLY A 215 14.94 19.58 19.29
CA GLY A 215 15.09 20.14 17.96
C GLY A 215 13.89 20.99 17.52
N PRO A 216 13.94 21.67 16.41
CA PRO A 216 12.81 22.43 15.88
C PRO A 216 11.77 21.50 15.22
N LYS A 217 10.51 21.91 15.24
CA LYS A 217 9.52 21.40 14.29
C LYS A 217 9.88 21.86 12.88
N ILE A 218 9.84 20.96 11.93
CA ILE A 218 10.13 21.29 10.54
C ILE A 218 8.88 21.14 9.66
N THR A 219 8.82 21.90 8.57
CA THR A 219 7.84 21.68 7.51
C THR A 219 8.40 20.69 6.49
N ALA A 220 7.59 19.78 6.01
CA ALA A 220 8.02 18.88 4.95
C ALA A 220 8.23 19.67 3.62
N PRO A 221 9.27 19.39 2.87
CA PRO A 221 10.34 18.41 3.01
C PRO A 221 11.66 19.00 3.57
N ASP A 222 11.61 19.74 4.67
CA ASP A 222 12.75 20.38 5.28
C ASP A 222 13.78 19.36 5.83
N PHE A 223 15.02 19.37 5.33
CA PHE A 223 16.15 18.55 5.74
C PHE A 223 17.29 19.36 6.35
N LEU A 224 16.98 20.46 7.01
CA LEU A 224 17.99 21.31 7.64
C LEU A 224 18.74 20.56 8.75
N ASP A 225 20.06 20.81 8.83
CA ASP A 225 21.01 20.23 9.77
C ASP A 225 20.82 20.77 11.20
N ARG A 226 19.68 20.49 11.82
CA ARG A 226 19.31 20.96 13.15
C ARG A 226 18.39 19.97 13.88
N GLY A 227 18.82 18.70 13.88
CA GLY A 227 18.10 17.64 14.59
C GLY A 227 18.15 17.78 16.09
N GLY A 228 17.25 17.06 16.74
CA GLY A 228 17.21 17.01 18.20
C GLY A 228 18.24 16.05 18.80
N THR A 229 18.39 16.09 20.12
CA THR A 229 19.27 15.21 20.92
C THR A 229 18.45 14.49 21.98
N PHE A 230 18.65 13.20 22.10
CA PHE A 230 18.03 12.37 23.12
C PHE A 230 19.03 11.45 23.81
N ARG A 231 18.68 10.97 25.00
CA ARG A 231 19.46 9.99 25.77
C ARG A 231 18.98 8.58 25.51
N TYR A 232 19.91 7.65 25.60
CA TYR A 232 19.64 6.21 25.57
C TYR A 232 20.10 5.52 26.86
N ALA A 233 19.48 4.39 27.24
CA ALA A 233 19.70 3.73 28.54
C ALA A 233 20.68 2.56 28.49
N PHE A 234 21.25 2.22 27.34
CA PHE A 234 22.07 1.02 27.09
C PHE A 234 23.47 1.41 26.63
N ASP A 235 24.42 0.45 26.60
CA ASP A 235 25.83 0.74 26.33
C ASP A 235 26.24 0.49 24.86
N ARG A 236 25.38 -0.13 24.05
CA ARG A 236 25.71 -0.56 22.69
C ARG A 236 26.28 0.53 21.79
N PRO A 237 25.74 1.76 21.71
CA PRO A 237 26.29 2.82 20.86
C PRO A 237 27.73 3.24 21.21
N ALA A 238 28.22 2.92 22.41
CA ALA A 238 29.63 3.16 22.77
C ALA A 238 30.62 2.26 21.98
N LEU A 239 30.12 1.20 21.38
CA LEU A 239 30.94 0.27 20.56
C LEU A 239 31.06 0.71 19.10
N TRP A 240 30.27 1.68 18.63
CA TRP A 240 30.26 2.16 17.24
C TRP A 240 31.26 3.30 17.02
N THR A 241 32.43 3.18 17.59
CA THR A 241 33.43 4.26 17.64
C THR A 241 34.06 4.62 16.30
N GLN A 242 33.96 3.75 15.32
CA GLN A 242 34.49 3.93 13.96
C GLN A 242 33.40 4.02 12.89
N ALA A 243 32.14 4.05 13.29
CA ALA A 243 31.01 4.16 12.37
C ALA A 243 30.78 5.63 11.99
N GLU A 244 30.98 5.96 10.72
CA GLU A 244 30.88 7.35 10.22
C GLU A 244 29.52 7.70 9.62
N ASP A 245 28.76 6.72 9.15
CA ASP A 245 27.51 6.90 8.41
C ASP A 245 26.37 6.10 9.05
N VAL A 246 26.11 6.38 10.34
CA VAL A 246 25.06 5.72 11.13
C VAL A 246 23.72 6.36 10.84
N TRP A 247 22.71 5.54 10.61
CA TRP A 247 21.32 5.96 10.39
C TRP A 247 20.39 5.34 11.43
N LEU A 248 19.33 6.06 11.77
CA LEU A 248 18.29 5.57 12.65
C LEU A 248 16.97 5.45 11.89
N ASP A 249 16.44 4.24 11.85
CA ASP A 249 15.09 3.91 11.43
C ASP A 249 14.20 3.91 12.68
N GLY A 250 13.25 4.85 12.80
CA GLY A 250 12.50 4.89 14.04
C GLY A 250 11.35 5.88 14.12
N VAL A 251 10.76 5.92 15.30
CA VAL A 251 9.71 6.84 15.72
C VAL A 251 10.25 7.80 16.76
N PHE A 252 10.23 9.09 16.47
CA PHE A 252 10.83 10.11 17.35
C PHE A 252 9.82 11.03 18.02
N ALA A 253 8.55 10.99 17.61
CA ALA A 253 7.45 11.77 18.19
C ALA A 253 6.17 10.94 18.29
N TRP A 254 5.26 11.11 17.33
CA TRP A 254 4.00 10.37 17.29
C TRP A 254 4.21 8.95 16.80
N SER A 255 3.44 8.00 17.32
CA SER A 255 3.56 6.58 16.96
C SER A 255 3.18 6.21 15.52
N TRP A 256 2.69 7.15 14.73
CA TRP A 256 2.42 7.06 13.29
C TRP A 256 3.40 7.89 12.45
N GLU A 257 4.38 8.56 13.10
CA GLU A 257 5.33 9.49 12.47
C GLU A 257 6.73 8.85 12.43
N TRP A 258 6.88 7.88 11.54
CA TRP A 258 8.15 7.21 11.30
C TRP A 258 9.10 8.06 10.46
N SER A 259 10.39 7.94 10.72
CA SER A 259 11.44 8.63 9.95
C SER A 259 12.74 7.83 9.94
N TYR A 260 13.45 7.94 8.82
CA TYR A 260 14.83 7.49 8.63
C TYR A 260 15.74 8.70 8.68
N ASN A 261 16.55 8.81 9.75
CA ASN A 261 17.33 10.02 10.03
C ASN A 261 18.80 9.69 10.30
N LYS A 262 19.70 10.52 9.78
CA LYS A 262 21.14 10.37 9.98
C LYS A 262 21.53 10.76 11.40
N VAL A 263 22.50 10.05 11.98
CA VAL A 263 23.16 10.45 13.23
C VAL A 263 24.21 11.50 12.91
N ALA A 264 24.12 12.64 13.58
CA ALA A 264 25.14 13.69 13.50
C ALA A 264 26.26 13.44 14.50
N ARG A 265 25.95 12.91 15.70
CA ARG A 265 26.90 12.65 16.77
C ARG A 265 26.37 11.63 17.76
N ILE A 266 27.25 10.78 18.26
CA ILE A 266 27.07 9.92 19.41
C ILE A 266 28.02 10.41 20.51
N ASP A 267 27.53 10.61 21.72
CA ASP A 267 28.32 10.95 22.91
C ASP A 267 28.20 9.83 23.94
N PRO A 268 29.12 8.85 23.96
CA PRO A 268 29.01 7.69 24.86
C PRO A 268 29.10 8.09 26.34
N GLY A 269 29.87 9.12 26.66
CA GLY A 269 30.04 9.58 28.04
C GLY A 269 28.77 10.17 28.64
N LYS A 270 27.94 10.78 27.83
CA LYS A 270 26.63 11.33 28.22
C LYS A 270 25.47 10.41 27.87
N LYS A 271 25.74 9.33 27.14
CA LYS A 271 24.73 8.44 26.52
C LYS A 271 23.74 9.23 25.66
N GLU A 272 24.23 10.11 24.80
CA GLU A 272 23.43 10.98 23.95
C GLU A 272 23.62 10.68 22.45
N ILE A 273 22.52 10.71 21.69
CA ILE A 273 22.51 10.70 20.22
C ILE A 273 21.89 12.00 19.75
N THR A 274 22.58 12.66 18.81
CA THR A 274 22.06 13.85 18.10
C THR A 274 21.72 13.45 16.67
N LEU A 275 20.48 13.71 16.26
CA LEU A 275 20.05 13.54 14.88
C LEU A 275 20.62 14.66 13.98
N ARG A 276 20.86 14.33 12.73
CA ARG A 276 21.30 15.30 11.72
C ARG A 276 20.17 16.23 11.31
N TYR A 277 19.02 15.66 11.00
CA TYR A 277 17.88 16.39 10.47
C TYR A 277 16.81 16.58 11.53
N GLY A 278 16.08 17.70 11.43
CA GLY A 278 14.89 17.94 12.25
C GLY A 278 13.78 16.91 12.01
N GLU A 279 12.85 16.81 12.94
CA GLU A 279 11.64 16.00 12.84
C GLU A 279 10.40 16.87 12.65
N VAL A 280 9.37 16.37 11.93
CA VAL A 280 8.15 17.14 11.63
C VAL A 280 7.48 17.63 12.90
N SER A 281 7.40 16.80 13.94
CA SER A 281 6.85 17.18 15.25
C SER A 281 7.92 17.42 16.32
N SER A 282 9.18 17.62 15.96
CA SER A 282 10.34 17.58 16.86
C SER A 282 10.53 16.18 17.49
N ILE A 283 11.50 16.00 18.38
CA ILE A 283 11.55 14.81 19.23
C ILE A 283 10.59 15.04 20.41
N ALA A 284 9.66 14.13 20.63
CA ALA A 284 8.65 14.27 21.69
C ALA A 284 8.33 12.92 22.37
N ASP A 285 7.97 12.96 23.65
CA ASP A 285 7.55 11.80 24.44
C ASP A 285 6.02 11.72 24.58
N GLN A 286 5.30 11.93 23.48
CA GLN A 286 3.84 11.99 23.51
C GLN A 286 3.17 10.63 23.73
N TYR A 287 3.83 9.54 23.30
CA TYR A 287 3.39 8.18 23.55
C TYR A 287 4.57 7.32 23.98
N SER A 288 4.33 6.35 24.85
CA SER A 288 5.32 5.39 25.34
C SER A 288 5.83 4.42 24.26
N GLY A 289 5.98 4.88 23.02
CA GLY A 289 6.20 4.05 21.84
C GLY A 289 7.40 4.40 20.99
N ASN A 290 8.21 5.35 21.41
CA ASN A 290 9.36 5.78 20.61
C ASN A 290 10.48 4.74 20.63
N PHE A 291 10.90 4.33 19.43
CA PHE A 291 11.93 3.33 19.21
C PHE A 291 12.80 3.70 18.02
N PHE A 292 13.94 3.06 17.89
CA PHE A 292 14.75 3.12 16.69
C PHE A 292 15.60 1.85 16.49
N PHE A 293 16.00 1.62 15.26
CA PHE A 293 17.10 0.75 14.86
C PHE A 293 18.25 1.63 14.39
N ALA A 294 19.47 1.25 14.72
CA ALA A 294 20.66 1.86 14.14
C ALA A 294 21.15 0.99 13.00
N GLU A 295 21.30 1.54 11.81
CA GLU A 295 21.62 0.84 10.58
C GLU A 295 22.90 1.35 9.93
N ASN A 296 23.42 0.59 8.95
CA ASN A 296 24.66 0.82 8.23
C ASN A 296 25.90 0.73 9.14
N LEU A 297 25.93 -0.33 9.95
CA LEU A 297 26.95 -0.57 10.98
C LEU A 297 27.73 -1.83 10.67
N LEU A 298 29.00 -1.70 10.21
CA LEU A 298 29.90 -2.84 10.06
C LEU A 298 30.10 -3.57 11.39
N GLU A 299 30.07 -2.83 12.48
CA GLU A 299 30.19 -3.31 13.85
C GLU A 299 29.13 -4.34 14.23
N GLU A 300 27.94 -4.20 13.64
CA GLU A 300 26.75 -5.01 13.95
C GLU A 300 26.48 -6.13 12.94
N MET A 301 27.48 -6.51 12.15
CA MET A 301 27.38 -7.70 11.29
C MET A 301 27.40 -8.96 12.16
N ASP A 302 26.23 -9.46 12.57
CA ASP A 302 26.13 -10.60 13.50
C ASP A 302 25.02 -11.61 13.14
N VAL A 303 24.11 -11.29 12.21
CA VAL A 303 23.06 -12.20 11.72
C VAL A 303 23.31 -12.58 10.26
N PRO A 304 23.23 -13.88 9.91
CA PRO A 304 23.33 -14.31 8.51
C PRO A 304 22.32 -13.61 7.60
N GLY A 305 22.78 -13.09 6.46
CA GLY A 305 22.00 -12.28 5.53
C GLY A 305 22.18 -10.77 5.72
N GLU A 306 22.98 -10.36 6.70
CA GLU A 306 23.36 -8.95 6.82
C GLU A 306 24.51 -8.59 5.89
N TYR A 307 24.45 -7.33 5.39
CA TYR A 307 25.51 -6.75 4.58
C TYR A 307 25.84 -5.32 5.02
N TYR A 308 27.07 -4.91 4.77
CA TYR A 308 27.54 -3.53 4.89
C TYR A 308 28.26 -3.12 3.60
N LEU A 309 27.95 -1.94 3.09
CA LEU A 309 28.60 -1.39 1.91
C LEU A 309 29.40 -0.14 2.28
N ASP A 310 30.74 -0.27 2.27
CA ASP A 310 31.63 0.89 2.32
C ASP A 310 31.57 1.63 0.99
N ARG A 311 30.72 2.63 0.92
CA ARG A 311 30.46 3.39 -0.31
C ARG A 311 31.65 4.25 -0.77
N VAL A 312 32.58 4.57 0.13
CA VAL A 312 33.80 5.32 -0.18
C VAL A 312 34.81 4.41 -0.87
N LYS A 313 35.05 3.24 -0.30
CA LYS A 313 35.98 2.24 -0.86
C LYS A 313 35.39 1.44 -2.00
N GLY A 314 34.07 1.27 -2.04
CA GLY A 314 33.38 0.40 -2.99
C GLY A 314 33.48 -1.08 -2.60
N VAL A 315 33.61 -1.37 -1.32
CA VAL A 315 33.72 -2.74 -0.80
C VAL A 315 32.43 -3.15 -0.12
N LEU A 316 31.83 -4.22 -0.59
CA LEU A 316 30.67 -4.85 0.01
C LEU A 316 31.12 -5.98 0.94
N TYR A 317 30.64 -5.95 2.17
CA TYR A 317 30.81 -7.02 3.16
C TYR A 317 29.48 -7.76 3.32
N LEU A 318 29.51 -9.07 3.42
CA LEU A 318 28.34 -9.94 3.56
C LEU A 318 28.63 -11.02 4.61
N LEU A 319 27.70 -11.16 5.57
CA LEU A 319 27.66 -12.34 6.42
C LEU A 319 26.72 -13.36 5.77
N PRO A 320 27.26 -14.42 5.12
CA PRO A 320 26.45 -15.31 4.31
C PRO A 320 25.49 -16.15 5.16
N GLY A 321 24.23 -16.23 4.72
CA GLY A 321 23.23 -17.17 5.23
C GLY A 321 23.16 -18.47 4.43
N ASP A 322 22.21 -19.31 4.77
CA ASP A 322 21.97 -20.60 4.09
C ASP A 322 21.57 -20.44 2.62
N ASP A 323 21.04 -19.28 2.25
CA ASP A 323 20.64 -18.93 0.88
C ASP A 323 21.85 -18.60 -0.03
N PHE A 324 23.04 -18.35 0.55
CA PHE A 324 24.26 -18.05 -0.19
C PHE A 324 24.99 -19.33 -0.63
N LYS A 325 24.31 -20.19 -1.39
CA LYS A 325 24.82 -21.44 -1.95
C LYS A 325 25.70 -21.17 -3.18
N ARG A 326 26.41 -22.23 -3.66
CA ARG A 326 27.34 -22.11 -4.79
C ARG A 326 26.72 -21.50 -6.04
N ASP A 327 25.47 -21.87 -6.34
CA ASP A 327 24.75 -21.43 -7.54
C ASP A 327 23.71 -20.34 -7.25
N ALA A 328 23.77 -19.74 -6.05
CA ALA A 328 22.84 -18.67 -5.67
C ALA A 328 23.12 -17.42 -6.50
N PRO A 329 22.13 -16.90 -7.24
CA PRO A 329 22.27 -15.63 -7.91
C PRO A 329 22.37 -14.50 -6.89
N VAL A 330 23.37 -13.62 -7.10
CA VAL A 330 23.60 -12.44 -6.28
C VAL A 330 23.55 -11.22 -7.18
N TRP A 331 22.83 -10.19 -6.78
CA TRP A 331 22.77 -8.95 -7.54
C TRP A 331 22.53 -7.71 -6.67
N LEU A 332 22.86 -6.57 -7.23
CA LEU A 332 22.50 -5.25 -6.71
C LEU A 332 21.38 -4.65 -7.57
N SER A 333 20.43 -3.96 -6.95
CA SER A 333 19.49 -3.12 -7.69
C SER A 333 20.24 -2.01 -8.43
N ALA A 334 19.90 -1.76 -9.71
CA ALA A 334 20.66 -0.84 -10.54
C ALA A 334 19.79 0.13 -11.35
N LEU A 335 18.57 -0.26 -11.73
CA LEU A 335 17.67 0.57 -12.50
C LEU A 335 17.18 1.76 -11.64
N LYS A 336 17.56 2.97 -12.04
CA LYS A 336 17.27 4.24 -11.35
C LYS A 336 16.07 5.01 -11.94
N SER A 337 15.28 4.35 -12.74
CA SER A 337 14.08 4.91 -13.37
C SER A 337 12.94 3.91 -13.29
N VAL A 338 11.74 4.37 -13.60
CA VAL A 338 10.58 3.49 -13.79
C VAL A 338 10.93 2.45 -14.87
N MET A 339 10.58 1.17 -14.64
CA MET A 339 10.90 0.10 -15.58
C MET A 339 9.96 0.08 -16.78
N LEU A 340 8.65 0.26 -16.56
CA LEU A 340 7.61 0.29 -17.58
C LEU A 340 6.87 1.63 -17.53
N GLN A 341 6.96 2.44 -18.58
CA GLN A 341 6.36 3.76 -18.66
C GLN A 341 5.35 3.84 -19.81
N LEU A 342 4.09 4.16 -19.49
CA LEU A 342 3.02 4.43 -20.46
C LEU A 342 2.52 5.87 -20.23
N GLN A 343 2.64 6.69 -21.29
CA GLN A 343 2.25 8.11 -21.22
C GLN A 343 1.35 8.45 -22.41
N ASP A 344 0.14 8.97 -22.12
CA ASP A 344 -0.85 9.39 -23.15
C ASP A 344 -1.31 8.23 -24.08
N VAL A 345 -1.28 6.99 -23.58
CA VAL A 345 -1.56 5.76 -24.33
C VAL A 345 -3.01 5.34 -24.17
N SER A 346 -3.61 4.77 -25.22
CA SER A 346 -4.93 4.15 -25.15
C SER A 346 -4.91 2.71 -25.65
N ASP A 347 -5.75 1.85 -25.05
CA ASP A 347 -6.03 0.50 -25.55
C ASP A 347 -4.77 -0.38 -25.69
N VAL A 348 -3.97 -0.43 -24.64
CA VAL A 348 -2.77 -1.27 -24.52
C VAL A 348 -2.93 -2.26 -23.38
N VAL A 349 -2.53 -3.50 -23.62
CA VAL A 349 -2.52 -4.58 -22.63
C VAL A 349 -1.08 -5.06 -22.40
N ILE A 350 -0.67 -5.10 -21.15
CA ILE A 350 0.59 -5.74 -20.70
C ILE A 350 0.20 -6.99 -19.91
N ARG A 351 0.68 -8.16 -20.33
CA ARG A 351 0.22 -9.43 -19.75
C ARG A 351 1.34 -10.41 -19.45
N GLY A 352 1.29 -11.00 -18.23
CA GLY A 352 2.08 -12.16 -17.85
C GLY A 352 3.57 -11.88 -17.67
N LEU A 353 3.96 -10.64 -17.41
CA LEU A 353 5.36 -10.24 -17.20
C LEU A 353 5.72 -10.23 -15.73
N VAL A 354 6.96 -10.60 -15.41
CA VAL A 354 7.60 -10.35 -14.12
C VAL A 354 8.42 -9.08 -14.23
N LEU A 355 8.07 -8.05 -13.43
CA LEU A 355 8.90 -6.85 -13.26
C LEU A 355 9.70 -7.05 -11.98
N ASP A 356 11.00 -7.18 -12.08
CA ASP A 356 11.87 -7.54 -10.96
C ASP A 356 13.05 -6.58 -10.82
N THR A 357 13.21 -6.08 -9.63
CA THR A 357 14.34 -5.27 -9.17
C THR A 357 14.45 -3.87 -9.81
N GLY A 358 14.37 -2.84 -8.97
CA GLY A 358 14.59 -1.45 -9.33
C GLY A 358 14.65 -0.53 -8.12
N LEU A 359 15.09 0.70 -8.33
CA LEU A 359 15.21 1.72 -7.26
C LEU A 359 14.05 2.71 -7.25
N GLU A 360 13.34 2.84 -8.38
CA GLU A 360 12.13 3.64 -8.54
C GLU A 360 10.90 2.73 -8.65
N ASN A 361 9.75 3.26 -9.06
CA ASN A 361 8.54 2.47 -9.26
C ASN A 361 8.70 1.44 -10.40
N ALA A 362 8.02 0.31 -10.28
CA ALA A 362 8.06 -0.69 -11.35
C ALA A 362 7.34 -0.20 -12.61
N PHE A 363 6.18 0.43 -12.47
CA PHE A 363 5.47 0.98 -13.61
C PHE A 363 4.85 2.36 -13.34
N ALA A 364 4.59 3.11 -14.44
CA ALA A 364 3.81 4.34 -14.44
C ALA A 364 2.88 4.38 -15.65
N VAL A 365 1.58 4.53 -15.40
CA VAL A 365 0.53 4.68 -16.41
C VAL A 365 -0.09 6.06 -16.22
N ARG A 366 0.25 7.03 -17.08
CA ARG A 366 -0.12 8.43 -16.88
C ARG A 366 -0.91 9.00 -18.05
N ASN A 367 -2.04 9.64 -17.75
CA ASN A 367 -2.95 10.23 -18.71
C ASN A 367 -3.40 9.21 -19.79
N CYS A 368 -3.56 7.95 -19.41
CA CYS A 368 -3.90 6.84 -20.29
C CYS A 368 -5.39 6.53 -20.27
N THR A 369 -5.86 5.81 -21.31
CA THR A 369 -7.25 5.37 -21.41
C THR A 369 -7.31 3.89 -21.74
N ARG A 370 -8.04 3.08 -20.96
CA ARG A 370 -8.22 1.64 -21.14
C ARG A 370 -6.92 0.85 -21.30
N VAL A 371 -5.90 1.25 -20.52
CA VAL A 371 -4.67 0.46 -20.36
C VAL A 371 -4.92 -0.64 -19.34
N ARG A 372 -4.46 -1.85 -19.61
CA ARG A 372 -4.57 -3.01 -18.71
C ARG A 372 -3.20 -3.61 -18.42
N LEU A 373 -2.89 -3.77 -17.15
CA LEU A 373 -1.82 -4.63 -16.68
C LEU A 373 -2.47 -5.85 -16.04
N GLU A 374 -2.20 -7.05 -16.55
CA GLU A 374 -2.88 -8.24 -16.06
C GLU A 374 -1.96 -9.45 -15.95
N HIS A 375 -2.17 -10.26 -14.92
CA HIS A 375 -1.37 -11.46 -14.64
C HIS A 375 0.14 -11.17 -14.55
N CYS A 376 0.52 -10.01 -14.03
CA CYS A 376 1.91 -9.64 -13.84
C CYS A 376 2.35 -9.91 -12.39
N GLU A 377 3.65 -10.20 -12.20
CA GLU A 377 4.29 -10.19 -10.89
C GLU A 377 5.21 -8.96 -10.79
N ILE A 378 5.16 -8.25 -9.66
CA ILE A 378 5.93 -7.02 -9.42
C ILE A 378 6.62 -7.15 -8.08
N LYS A 379 7.96 -7.14 -8.08
CA LYS A 379 8.73 -7.37 -6.85
C LYS A 379 10.10 -6.71 -6.83
N ASN A 380 10.67 -6.58 -5.63
CA ASN A 380 12.04 -6.12 -5.39
C ASN A 380 12.32 -4.67 -5.85
N PHE A 381 11.30 -3.81 -5.84
CA PHE A 381 11.49 -2.38 -6.11
C PHE A 381 11.62 -1.61 -4.79
N ALA A 382 12.57 -0.67 -4.71
CA ALA A 382 12.69 0.22 -3.56
C ALA A 382 11.62 1.32 -3.56
N GLY A 383 11.07 1.65 -4.73
CA GLY A 383 9.88 2.48 -4.90
C GLY A 383 8.58 1.71 -4.73
N ALA A 384 7.51 2.23 -5.31
CA ALA A 384 6.20 1.58 -5.35
C ALA A 384 6.12 0.52 -6.47
N GLY A 385 5.14 -0.36 -6.37
CA GLY A 385 4.76 -1.22 -7.50
C GLY A 385 4.37 -0.37 -8.71
N GLY A 386 3.55 0.68 -8.52
CA GLY A 386 3.31 1.61 -9.62
C GLY A 386 2.30 2.72 -9.35
N ASP A 387 2.01 3.48 -10.40
CA ASP A 387 0.95 4.49 -10.40
C ASP A 387 0.10 4.43 -11.69
N ILE A 388 -1.20 4.65 -11.55
CA ILE A 388 -2.17 4.72 -12.64
C ILE A 388 -2.96 6.03 -12.52
N SER A 389 -2.84 6.88 -13.52
CA SER A 389 -3.68 8.06 -13.66
C SER A 389 -4.25 8.15 -15.06
N GLY A 390 -5.58 8.21 -15.15
CA GLY A 390 -6.23 8.20 -16.47
C GLY A 390 -7.69 7.82 -16.37
N LYS A 391 -8.17 7.12 -17.40
CA LYS A 391 -9.57 6.73 -17.51
C LYS A 391 -9.71 5.27 -17.90
N ASP A 392 -10.56 4.55 -17.16
CA ASP A 392 -10.91 3.14 -17.43
C ASP A 392 -9.70 2.20 -17.50
N CYS A 393 -8.61 2.53 -16.78
CA CYS A 393 -7.41 1.68 -16.71
C CYS A 393 -7.59 0.61 -15.62
N VAL A 394 -6.96 -0.55 -15.82
CA VAL A 394 -7.16 -1.72 -14.96
C VAL A 394 -5.83 -2.38 -14.59
N LEU A 395 -5.65 -2.63 -13.31
CA LEU A 395 -4.67 -3.56 -12.77
C LEU A 395 -5.42 -4.82 -12.32
N ALA A 396 -5.21 -5.96 -12.98
CA ALA A 396 -6.00 -7.16 -12.75
C ALA A 396 -5.14 -8.42 -12.56
N SER A 397 -5.50 -9.24 -11.59
CA SER A 397 -4.85 -10.53 -11.35
C SER A 397 -3.33 -10.45 -11.23
N CYS A 398 -2.82 -9.35 -10.64
CA CYS A 398 -1.39 -9.14 -10.45
C CYS A 398 -0.96 -9.50 -9.03
N HIS A 399 0.29 -9.96 -8.88
CA HIS A 399 0.92 -10.24 -7.60
C HIS A 399 1.99 -9.17 -7.35
N ILE A 400 1.79 -8.35 -6.30
CA ILE A 400 2.67 -7.23 -5.95
C ILE A 400 3.21 -7.44 -4.54
N HIS A 401 4.52 -7.62 -4.41
CA HIS A 401 5.14 -7.91 -3.13
C HIS A 401 6.60 -7.43 -3.07
N ASP A 402 7.18 -7.40 -1.89
CA ASP A 402 8.56 -6.96 -1.67
C ASP A 402 8.89 -5.61 -2.32
N VAL A 403 7.92 -4.66 -2.28
CA VAL A 403 8.13 -3.29 -2.75
C VAL A 403 8.33 -2.33 -1.58
N GLY A 404 9.24 -1.39 -1.76
CA GLY A 404 9.70 -0.49 -0.68
C GLY A 404 8.71 0.59 -0.27
N ALA A 405 7.74 0.87 -1.13
CA ALA A 405 6.68 1.84 -0.87
C ALA A 405 5.30 1.22 -1.11
N SER A 406 4.36 1.99 -1.65
CA SER A 406 2.99 1.54 -1.93
C SER A 406 2.93 0.41 -2.96
N GLY A 407 1.89 -0.42 -2.91
CA GLY A 407 1.59 -1.34 -4.00
C GLY A 407 1.25 -0.56 -5.27
N VAL A 408 0.13 0.18 -5.29
CA VAL A 408 -0.25 1.02 -6.43
C VAL A 408 -1.04 2.25 -5.98
N TRP A 409 -0.83 3.39 -6.65
CA TRP A 409 -1.73 4.53 -6.57
C TRP A 409 -2.59 4.61 -7.81
N ILE A 410 -3.92 4.79 -7.62
CA ILE A 410 -4.85 4.98 -8.74
C ILE A 410 -5.62 6.29 -8.59
N GLY A 411 -5.76 7.01 -9.69
CA GLY A 411 -6.45 8.30 -9.73
C GLY A 411 -6.94 8.66 -11.11
N GLY A 412 -7.82 9.67 -11.17
CA GLY A 412 -8.41 10.14 -12.43
C GLY A 412 -9.85 10.60 -12.22
N GLY A 413 -10.50 10.97 -13.30
CA GLY A 413 -11.82 11.60 -13.27
C GLY A 413 -11.74 13.11 -13.04
N ASP A 414 -12.87 13.77 -13.07
CA ASP A 414 -12.96 15.21 -12.93
C ASP A 414 -13.74 15.60 -11.67
N PHE A 415 -13.03 16.15 -10.71
CA PHE A 415 -13.61 16.62 -9.45
C PHE A 415 -14.72 17.65 -9.66
N LYS A 416 -14.60 18.58 -10.63
CA LYS A 416 -15.58 19.64 -10.82
C LYS A 416 -16.92 19.14 -11.34
N THR A 417 -16.90 18.14 -12.20
CA THR A 417 -18.09 17.54 -12.81
C THR A 417 -18.53 16.23 -12.14
N LEU A 418 -17.71 15.68 -11.25
CA LEU A 418 -17.84 14.33 -10.70
C LEU A 418 -17.86 13.22 -11.77
N ALA A 419 -17.29 13.50 -12.95
CA ALA A 419 -17.11 12.48 -13.99
C ALA A 419 -16.09 11.42 -13.51
N PRO A 420 -16.43 10.12 -13.52
CA PRO A 420 -15.56 9.09 -12.98
C PRO A 420 -14.32 8.86 -13.84
N GLY A 421 -13.19 8.57 -13.18
CA GLY A 421 -11.99 8.01 -13.81
C GLY A 421 -12.16 6.55 -14.18
N GLY A 422 -12.93 5.79 -13.40
CA GLY A 422 -13.25 4.39 -13.66
C GLY A 422 -12.07 3.42 -13.54
N ASN A 423 -10.93 3.87 -12.99
CA ASN A 423 -9.78 2.99 -12.85
C ASN A 423 -10.04 1.94 -11.78
N THR A 424 -9.55 0.72 -12.02
CA THR A 424 -9.86 -0.44 -11.19
C THR A 424 -8.60 -1.22 -10.81
N VAL A 425 -8.55 -1.67 -9.54
CA VAL A 425 -7.62 -2.70 -9.06
C VAL A 425 -8.45 -3.90 -8.66
N GLU A 426 -8.30 -5.02 -9.35
CA GLU A 426 -9.13 -6.21 -9.10
C GLU A 426 -8.37 -7.52 -9.13
N ASN A 427 -8.76 -8.46 -8.26
CA ASN A 427 -8.20 -9.81 -8.18
C ASN A 427 -6.68 -9.83 -8.02
N CYS A 428 -6.10 -8.83 -7.33
CA CYS A 428 -4.67 -8.72 -7.08
C CYS A 428 -4.32 -9.16 -5.66
N GLU A 429 -3.10 -9.68 -5.51
CA GLU A 429 -2.51 -10.02 -4.21
C GLU A 429 -1.42 -9.01 -3.86
N PHE A 430 -1.48 -8.46 -2.63
CA PHE A 430 -0.51 -7.49 -2.12
C PHE A 430 0.01 -7.93 -0.76
N HIS A 431 1.32 -8.08 -0.60
CA HIS A 431 1.93 -8.36 0.70
C HIS A 431 3.39 -7.90 0.78
N ASP A 432 3.94 -7.83 1.97
CA ASP A 432 5.35 -7.47 2.23
C ASP A 432 5.81 -6.20 1.51
N PHE A 433 4.94 -5.20 1.47
CA PHE A 433 5.25 -3.89 0.89
C PHE A 433 5.58 -2.86 1.98
N ALA A 434 5.97 -1.62 1.57
CA ALA A 434 6.30 -0.51 2.47
C ALA A 434 7.49 -0.79 3.41
N TRP A 435 8.50 -1.52 2.94
CA TRP A 435 9.68 -1.81 3.73
C TRP A 435 10.72 -0.67 3.74
N TYR A 436 10.68 0.26 2.77
CA TYR A 436 11.57 1.44 2.69
C TYR A 436 10.85 2.72 3.13
N HIS A 437 9.66 3.00 2.62
CA HIS A 437 8.75 4.03 3.12
C HIS A 437 7.62 3.35 3.90
N ARG A 438 7.69 3.41 5.24
CA ARG A 438 6.89 2.54 6.12
C ARG A 438 5.51 3.08 6.48
N VAL A 439 5.27 4.40 6.34
CA VAL A 439 4.01 5.03 6.73
C VAL A 439 3.33 5.74 5.57
N TYR A 440 2.01 5.72 5.53
CA TYR A 440 1.17 6.31 4.47
C TYR A 440 1.48 5.79 3.06
N THR A 441 1.96 4.57 2.97
CA THR A 441 2.28 3.83 1.74
C THR A 441 1.42 2.58 1.69
N PRO A 442 0.16 2.69 1.21
CA PRO A 442 -0.81 1.59 1.20
C PRO A 442 -0.54 0.56 0.09
N ALA A 443 -1.19 -0.60 0.17
CA ALA A 443 -1.30 -1.49 -0.99
C ALA A 443 -2.01 -0.78 -2.15
N VAL A 444 -3.12 -0.08 -1.85
CA VAL A 444 -3.85 0.72 -2.85
C VAL A 444 -4.15 2.11 -2.32
N GLY A 445 -3.59 3.13 -2.97
CA GLY A 445 -3.92 4.53 -2.73
C GLY A 445 -4.97 5.03 -3.75
N LEU A 446 -6.00 5.71 -3.27
CA LEU A 446 -7.10 6.23 -4.09
C LEU A 446 -7.11 7.75 -4.13
N SER A 447 -7.39 8.30 -5.32
CA SER A 447 -7.64 9.73 -5.51
C SER A 447 -8.58 9.97 -6.69
N GLY A 448 -9.06 11.22 -6.84
CA GLY A 448 -9.93 11.59 -7.96
C GLY A 448 -11.38 11.12 -7.77
N VAL A 449 -12.03 10.63 -8.83
CA VAL A 449 -13.46 10.31 -8.82
C VAL A 449 -13.74 8.91 -9.34
N GLY A 450 -14.52 8.12 -8.59
CA GLY A 450 -15.10 6.86 -9.07
C GLY A 450 -14.08 5.73 -9.30
N GLN A 451 -13.06 5.61 -8.46
CA GLN A 451 -12.12 4.50 -8.51
C GLN A 451 -12.73 3.26 -7.85
N ARG A 452 -12.26 2.07 -8.25
CA ARG A 452 -12.75 0.79 -7.70
C ARG A 452 -11.60 -0.11 -7.25
N VAL A 453 -11.76 -0.73 -6.07
CA VAL A 453 -10.84 -1.75 -5.52
C VAL A 453 -11.66 -2.97 -5.15
N ALA A 454 -11.45 -4.11 -5.83
CA ALA A 454 -12.35 -5.25 -5.66
C ALA A 454 -11.65 -6.61 -5.76
N HIS A 455 -12.10 -7.57 -4.95
CA HIS A 455 -11.62 -8.95 -4.97
C HIS A 455 -10.12 -9.11 -4.77
N ASN A 456 -9.49 -8.20 -4.00
CA ASN A 456 -8.07 -8.30 -3.71
C ASN A 456 -7.83 -8.99 -2.36
N LEU A 457 -6.65 -9.60 -2.23
CA LEU A 457 -6.10 -10.11 -0.98
C LEU A 457 -4.94 -9.19 -0.56
N ILE A 458 -5.03 -8.60 0.64
CA ILE A 458 -4.05 -7.62 1.13
C ILE A 458 -3.63 -7.98 2.55
N TYR A 459 -2.35 -8.23 2.76
CA TYR A 459 -1.84 -8.63 4.06
C TYR A 459 -0.38 -8.24 4.30
N ASN A 460 0.08 -8.47 5.53
CA ASN A 460 1.48 -8.35 5.97
C ASN A 460 2.11 -6.99 5.65
N CYS A 461 1.49 -5.90 6.15
CA CYS A 461 2.03 -4.55 5.96
C CYS A 461 2.15 -3.78 7.29
N PRO A 462 3.11 -2.84 7.38
CA PRO A 462 3.37 -2.09 8.61
C PRO A 462 2.27 -1.08 8.96
N HIS A 463 1.64 -0.49 7.96
CA HIS A 463 0.65 0.58 8.07
C HIS A 463 -0.71 0.16 7.47
N GLY A 464 -1.57 1.10 7.08
CA GLY A 464 -2.88 0.81 6.48
C GLY A 464 -2.77 0.20 5.06
N ALA A 465 -3.73 -0.65 4.72
CA ALA A 465 -3.80 -1.33 3.44
C ALA A 465 -4.35 -0.44 2.31
N VAL A 466 -5.38 0.37 2.60
CA VAL A 466 -5.98 1.29 1.62
C VAL A 466 -6.02 2.71 2.19
N LEU A 467 -5.46 3.67 1.45
CA LEU A 467 -5.70 5.10 1.70
C LEU A 467 -6.76 5.61 0.73
N CYS A 468 -7.91 6.00 1.29
CA CYS A 468 -9.08 6.38 0.53
C CYS A 468 -9.28 7.90 0.53
N ARG A 469 -9.17 8.51 -0.64
CA ARG A 469 -9.43 9.93 -0.90
C ARG A 469 -10.28 10.08 -2.16
N GLY A 470 -10.77 11.29 -2.39
CA GLY A 470 -11.56 11.63 -3.58
C GLY A 470 -13.06 11.33 -3.43
N ASN A 471 -13.76 11.30 -4.56
CA ASN A 471 -15.19 11.17 -4.60
C ASN A 471 -15.65 9.81 -5.13
N ASN A 472 -16.68 9.26 -4.50
CA ASN A 472 -17.37 8.04 -4.92
C ASN A 472 -16.47 6.81 -5.16
N PRO A 473 -15.37 6.58 -4.44
CA PRO A 473 -14.64 5.34 -4.58
C PRO A 473 -15.46 4.17 -4.02
N VAL A 474 -15.29 2.98 -4.63
CA VAL A 474 -15.92 1.74 -4.19
C VAL A 474 -14.84 0.73 -3.83
N ILE A 475 -14.88 0.23 -2.58
CA ILE A 475 -13.96 -0.79 -2.06
C ILE A 475 -14.82 -1.98 -1.65
N GLU A 476 -14.77 -3.07 -2.42
CA GLU A 476 -15.70 -4.17 -2.25
C GLU A 476 -15.08 -5.55 -2.50
N TYR A 477 -15.58 -6.57 -1.79
CA TYR A 477 -15.17 -7.96 -1.92
C TYR A 477 -13.68 -8.22 -1.67
N ASN A 478 -12.98 -7.35 -0.94
CA ASN A 478 -11.57 -7.56 -0.62
C ASN A 478 -11.43 -8.31 0.72
N GLU A 479 -10.33 -9.04 0.86
CA GLU A 479 -9.89 -9.66 2.08
C GLU A 479 -8.67 -8.90 2.63
N PHE A 480 -8.73 -8.50 3.91
CA PHE A 480 -7.69 -7.77 4.62
C PHE A 480 -7.32 -8.50 5.90
N HIS A 481 -6.06 -8.89 6.07
CA HIS A 481 -5.60 -9.48 7.32
C HIS A 481 -4.14 -9.13 7.63
N HIS A 482 -3.75 -9.20 8.91
CA HIS A 482 -2.38 -8.93 9.35
C HIS A 482 -1.82 -7.61 8.80
N VAL A 483 -2.66 -6.58 8.71
CA VAL A 483 -2.29 -5.22 8.33
C VAL A 483 -2.18 -4.34 9.57
N CYS A 484 -1.63 -3.12 9.45
CA CYS A 484 -1.40 -2.21 10.58
C CYS A 484 -0.49 -2.82 11.65
N ARG A 485 0.59 -3.52 11.25
CA ARG A 485 1.39 -4.34 12.16
C ARG A 485 2.36 -3.56 13.04
N GLU A 486 2.73 -2.33 12.65
CA GLU A 486 3.82 -1.59 13.31
C GLU A 486 3.43 -0.21 13.84
N PHE A 487 2.38 0.38 13.31
CA PHE A 487 1.97 1.74 13.63
C PHE A 487 0.54 1.77 14.17
N ILE A 488 0.20 2.85 14.87
CA ILE A 488 -1.12 3.05 15.50
C ILE A 488 -1.79 4.30 14.97
N ASP A 489 -3.04 4.52 15.40
CA ASP A 489 -3.89 5.65 15.01
C ASP A 489 -4.22 5.62 13.51
N LEU A 490 -4.59 4.44 13.03
CA LEU A 490 -4.87 4.15 11.63
C LEU A 490 -5.84 2.98 11.47
N GLY A 491 -6.17 2.62 10.24
CA GLY A 491 -7.01 1.47 9.92
C GLY A 491 -6.57 0.73 8.67
N ALA A 492 -7.07 -0.49 8.49
CA ALA A 492 -6.86 -1.23 7.25
C ALA A 492 -7.34 -0.40 6.04
N ILE A 493 -8.52 0.19 6.14
CA ILE A 493 -8.95 1.28 5.25
C ILE A 493 -8.93 2.59 6.05
N TYR A 494 -8.16 3.54 5.60
CA TYR A 494 -8.00 4.84 6.23
C TYR A 494 -8.54 5.95 5.33
N ILE A 495 -9.52 6.71 5.84
CA ILE A 495 -10.18 7.80 5.13
C ILE A 495 -9.79 9.11 5.83
N ASN A 496 -9.18 10.02 5.07
CA ASN A 496 -8.77 11.32 5.58
C ASN A 496 -9.09 12.40 4.54
N THR A 497 -10.35 12.83 4.52
CA THR A 497 -10.88 13.87 3.63
C THR A 497 -11.44 15.07 4.38
N GLY A 498 -11.23 15.17 5.70
CA GLY A 498 -11.79 16.24 6.52
C GLY A 498 -11.41 17.66 6.09
N HIS A 499 -10.22 17.84 5.53
CA HIS A 499 -9.77 19.11 4.94
C HIS A 499 -10.39 19.41 3.56
N ALA A 500 -11.10 18.47 2.98
CA ALA A 500 -11.74 18.55 1.67
C ALA A 500 -13.20 18.08 1.77
N PRO A 501 -14.12 18.88 2.35
CA PRO A 501 -15.48 18.45 2.68
C PRO A 501 -16.34 18.03 1.49
N LEU A 502 -15.92 18.32 0.26
CA LEU A 502 -16.57 17.83 -0.95
C LEU A 502 -16.04 16.47 -1.41
N GLU A 503 -14.94 15.96 -0.85
CA GLU A 503 -14.46 14.59 -1.10
C GLU A 503 -15.21 13.61 -0.21
N ARG A 504 -16.20 12.93 -0.78
CA ARG A 504 -17.13 12.05 -0.07
C ARG A 504 -17.81 11.04 -1.00
N GLY A 505 -18.79 10.31 -0.50
CA GLY A 505 -19.52 9.30 -1.27
C GLY A 505 -18.78 7.97 -1.38
N TRP A 506 -17.75 7.74 -0.52
CA TRP A 506 -17.06 6.47 -0.48
C TRP A 506 -17.98 5.34 -0.01
N VAL A 507 -17.81 4.15 -0.63
CA VAL A 507 -18.57 2.93 -0.31
C VAL A 507 -17.59 1.80 0.00
N ILE A 508 -17.72 1.25 1.20
CA ILE A 508 -16.93 0.10 1.67
C ILE A 508 -17.91 -1.01 1.96
N ARG A 509 -17.92 -2.07 1.12
CA ARG A 509 -18.93 -3.11 1.25
C ARG A 509 -18.41 -4.50 0.90
N ARG A 510 -18.99 -5.52 1.55
CA ARG A 510 -18.71 -6.93 1.26
C ARG A 510 -17.24 -7.27 1.33
N ASN A 511 -16.50 -6.62 2.26
CA ASN A 511 -15.11 -6.95 2.54
C ASN A 511 -15.02 -7.82 3.78
N TRP A 512 -13.96 -8.59 3.87
CA TRP A 512 -13.61 -9.34 5.06
C TRP A 512 -12.34 -8.75 5.68
N PHE A 513 -12.46 -8.27 6.92
CA PHE A 513 -11.37 -7.77 7.75
C PHE A 513 -11.14 -8.76 8.87
N HIS A 514 -9.94 -9.33 8.99
CA HIS A 514 -9.68 -10.28 10.07
C HIS A 514 -8.23 -10.25 10.55
N ASP A 515 -8.03 -10.73 11.78
CA ASP A 515 -6.71 -10.85 12.39
C ASP A 515 -5.89 -9.54 12.36
N ILE A 516 -6.56 -8.44 12.75
CA ILE A 516 -5.95 -7.11 12.83
C ILE A 516 -5.79 -6.74 14.30
N ALA A 517 -4.55 -6.49 14.75
CA ALA A 517 -4.21 -6.26 16.15
C ALA A 517 -4.65 -7.39 17.09
N ALA A 518 -4.65 -8.64 16.60
CA ALA A 518 -5.16 -9.80 17.32
C ALA A 518 -4.18 -10.40 18.35
N GLY A 519 -3.00 -9.81 18.55
CA GLY A 519 -2.03 -10.27 19.57
C GLY A 519 -2.45 -9.90 21.01
N ALA A 520 -2.23 -10.83 21.95
CA ALA A 520 -2.78 -10.74 23.32
C ALA A 520 -2.40 -9.48 24.11
N ASP A 521 -1.34 -8.77 23.74
CA ASP A 521 -0.82 -7.61 24.46
C ASP A 521 -0.57 -6.38 23.60
N SER A 522 -1.19 -6.33 22.40
CA SER A 522 -1.04 -5.20 21.49
C SER A 522 -1.72 -3.95 22.08
N PRO A 523 -0.99 -2.86 22.42
CA PRO A 523 -1.59 -1.60 22.82
C PRO A 523 -2.13 -0.81 21.62
N ILE A 524 -2.21 -1.47 20.46
CA ILE A 524 -2.42 -0.82 19.15
C ILE A 524 -3.85 -0.30 19.07
N ASN A 525 -3.97 1.01 18.86
CA ASN A 525 -5.22 1.66 18.48
C ASN A 525 -5.30 1.68 16.96
N VAL A 526 -5.91 0.64 16.39
CA VAL A 526 -6.15 0.51 14.95
C VAL A 526 -7.59 0.10 14.67
N ALA A 527 -8.05 0.34 13.46
CA ALA A 527 -9.40 -0.01 13.03
C ALA A 527 -9.39 -0.90 11.76
N GLY A 528 -10.45 -1.64 11.52
CA GLY A 528 -10.72 -2.21 10.21
C GLY A 528 -11.02 -1.07 9.21
N VAL A 529 -11.95 -0.19 9.56
CA VAL A 529 -12.25 1.04 8.80
C VAL A 529 -12.07 2.24 9.72
N TYR A 530 -11.19 3.16 9.36
CA TYR A 530 -10.91 4.37 10.11
C TYR A 530 -11.27 5.62 9.31
N VAL A 531 -12.32 6.31 9.75
CA VAL A 531 -12.78 7.58 9.16
C VAL A 531 -12.25 8.71 10.03
N ASP A 532 -11.11 9.27 9.67
CA ASP A 532 -10.37 10.23 10.47
C ASP A 532 -10.65 11.70 10.07
N HIS A 533 -10.17 12.63 10.89
CA HIS A 533 -10.16 14.08 10.65
C HIS A 533 -11.51 14.65 10.18
N SER A 534 -12.61 14.30 10.84
CA SER A 534 -13.95 14.76 10.45
C SER A 534 -14.32 14.48 8.99
N SER A 535 -13.76 13.43 8.40
CA SER A 535 -14.17 12.94 7.07
C SER A 535 -15.65 12.53 7.10
N GLN A 536 -16.40 12.84 6.06
CA GLN A 536 -17.85 12.74 6.10
C GLN A 536 -18.43 12.07 4.85
N GLY A 537 -19.66 11.57 4.99
CA GLY A 537 -20.50 11.20 3.85
C GLY A 537 -20.08 9.91 3.17
N GLY A 538 -20.16 8.79 3.87
CA GLY A 538 -19.84 7.47 3.33
C GLY A 538 -20.70 6.33 3.85
N LEU A 539 -20.48 5.16 3.30
CA LEU A 539 -21.23 3.94 3.58
C LEU A 539 -20.30 2.77 3.88
N VAL A 540 -20.50 2.14 5.04
CA VAL A 540 -19.85 0.88 5.45
C VAL A 540 -20.94 -0.16 5.59
N GLU A 541 -21.08 -1.08 4.63
CA GLU A 541 -22.19 -2.03 4.64
C GLU A 541 -21.79 -3.45 4.20
N GLU A 542 -22.48 -4.42 4.74
CA GLU A 542 -22.34 -5.83 4.34
C GLU A 542 -20.89 -6.35 4.46
N ASN A 543 -20.07 -5.77 5.37
CA ASN A 543 -18.73 -6.27 5.64
C ASN A 543 -18.74 -7.29 6.79
N VAL A 544 -17.73 -8.15 6.80
CA VAL A 544 -17.44 -9.05 7.90
C VAL A 544 -16.15 -8.57 8.59
N PHE A 545 -16.26 -8.29 9.89
CA PHE A 545 -15.14 -7.95 10.76
C PHE A 545 -14.95 -9.10 11.74
N GLN A 546 -13.76 -9.68 11.76
CA GLN A 546 -13.47 -10.84 12.59
C GLN A 546 -12.14 -10.68 13.31
N ARG A 547 -12.10 -10.91 14.61
CA ARG A 547 -10.88 -10.82 15.43
C ARG A 547 -10.11 -9.50 15.23
N ILE A 548 -10.84 -8.39 15.37
CA ILE A 548 -10.25 -7.06 15.39
C ILE A 548 -10.02 -6.66 16.85
N GLY A 549 -8.74 -6.44 17.21
CA GLY A 549 -8.33 -6.25 18.61
C GLY A 549 -8.25 -7.57 19.38
N ASN A 550 -7.81 -7.51 20.64
CA ASN A 550 -7.46 -8.71 21.42
C ASN A 550 -8.20 -8.84 22.75
N GLY A 551 -9.12 -7.93 23.07
CA GLY A 551 -9.85 -7.92 24.35
C GLY A 551 -9.05 -7.46 25.57
N SER A 552 -7.74 -7.20 25.48
CA SER A 552 -6.91 -6.79 26.62
C SER A 552 -7.18 -5.36 27.08
N ARG A 553 -7.61 -4.49 26.18
CA ARG A 553 -8.00 -3.10 26.45
C ARG A 553 -9.26 -2.75 25.67
N GLY A 554 -10.41 -2.77 26.31
CA GLY A 554 -11.75 -2.68 25.74
C GLY A 554 -12.08 -1.52 24.79
N TRP A 555 -11.13 -0.65 24.46
CA TRP A 555 -11.33 0.46 23.53
C TRP A 555 -10.10 0.73 22.63
N ALA A 556 -9.07 -0.11 22.68
CA ALA A 556 -7.82 0.12 21.97
C ALA A 556 -7.93 -0.14 20.47
N SER A 557 -8.71 -1.14 20.06
CA SER A 557 -8.92 -1.47 18.64
C SER A 557 -10.39 -1.61 18.31
N GLN A 558 -10.80 -1.10 17.17
CA GLN A 558 -12.19 -1.04 16.74
C GLN A 558 -12.35 -1.63 15.34
N ALA A 559 -13.43 -2.35 15.11
CA ALA A 559 -13.75 -2.82 13.76
C ALA A 559 -14.09 -1.64 12.84
N ALA A 560 -14.86 -0.67 13.33
CA ALA A 560 -15.12 0.56 12.63
C ALA A 560 -14.97 1.76 13.57
N GLN A 561 -14.23 2.78 13.16
CA GLN A 561 -13.98 3.99 13.94
C GLN A 561 -14.36 5.24 13.13
N ASN A 562 -15.11 6.14 13.75
CA ASN A 562 -15.58 7.37 13.09
C ASN A 562 -15.37 8.61 13.98
N PRO A 563 -14.13 9.08 14.17
CA PRO A 563 -13.86 10.25 15.00
C PRO A 563 -14.31 11.54 14.31
N HIS A 564 -15.29 12.22 14.90
CA HIS A 564 -15.88 13.49 14.42
C HIS A 564 -16.46 13.46 13.00
N GLY A 565 -16.52 12.31 12.33
CA GLY A 565 -17.15 12.17 11.02
C GLY A 565 -18.67 12.21 11.15
N LEU A 566 -19.35 12.79 10.17
CA LEU A 566 -20.80 12.85 10.09
C LEU A 566 -21.29 12.24 8.78
N TYR A 567 -22.60 12.02 8.70
CA TYR A 567 -23.26 11.50 7.49
C TYR A 567 -22.70 10.17 7.00
N THR A 568 -22.15 9.38 7.95
CA THR A 568 -21.67 8.03 7.68
C THR A 568 -22.71 7.03 8.15
N ILE A 569 -22.97 6.02 7.33
CA ILE A 569 -23.88 4.91 7.62
C ILE A 569 -23.04 3.64 7.76
N THR A 570 -23.12 2.98 8.92
CA THR A 570 -22.55 1.65 9.17
C THR A 570 -23.71 0.70 9.37
N ARG A 571 -23.99 -0.16 8.38
CA ARG A 571 -25.17 -1.03 8.42
C ARG A 571 -24.94 -2.40 7.82
N ASN A 572 -25.76 -3.36 8.25
CA ASN A 572 -25.78 -4.71 7.70
C ASN A 572 -24.43 -5.41 7.76
N ASN A 573 -23.55 -5.03 8.72
CA ASN A 573 -22.26 -5.65 8.90
C ASN A 573 -22.35 -6.78 9.95
N VAL A 574 -21.41 -7.70 9.88
CA VAL A 574 -21.20 -8.78 10.84
C VAL A 574 -19.90 -8.51 11.59
N PHE A 575 -19.96 -8.50 12.93
CA PHE A 575 -18.82 -8.34 13.82
C PHE A 575 -18.67 -9.61 14.67
N VAL A 576 -17.56 -10.32 14.51
CA VAL A 576 -17.26 -11.56 15.24
C VAL A 576 -15.94 -11.41 15.98
N ASP A 577 -15.95 -11.68 17.28
CA ASP A 577 -14.76 -11.60 18.12
C ASP A 577 -13.99 -10.25 17.99
N CYS A 578 -14.74 -9.15 17.94
CA CYS A 578 -14.17 -7.81 17.90
C CYS A 578 -14.21 -7.18 19.29
N THR A 579 -13.09 -6.59 19.74
CA THR A 579 -13.03 -5.89 21.04
C THR A 579 -14.06 -4.77 21.11
N THR A 580 -14.23 -4.04 20.04
CA THR A 580 -15.24 -2.99 19.87
C THR A 580 -15.71 -3.00 18.42
N ALA A 581 -17.02 -3.12 18.21
CA ALA A 581 -17.57 -3.10 16.85
C ALA A 581 -17.49 -1.70 16.24
N TRP A 582 -17.77 -0.67 17.04
CA TRP A 582 -17.82 0.70 16.54
C TRP A 582 -17.50 1.74 17.61
N ARG A 583 -16.85 2.84 17.22
CA ARG A 583 -16.51 3.96 18.11
C ARG A 583 -16.70 5.29 17.42
N ASN A 584 -17.24 6.27 18.18
CA ASN A 584 -17.19 7.69 17.81
C ASN A 584 -16.94 8.58 19.02
N PHE A 585 -16.90 9.89 18.75
CA PHE A 585 -16.84 10.92 19.79
C PHE A 585 -18.15 11.70 19.85
N THR A 586 -18.46 12.22 21.04
CA THR A 586 -19.44 13.29 21.14
C THR A 586 -18.92 14.54 20.43
N LEU A 587 -19.83 15.35 19.94
CA LEU A 587 -19.50 16.61 19.27
C LEU A 587 -19.84 17.80 20.18
N GLU A 588 -19.13 18.88 19.98
CA GLU A 588 -19.50 20.19 20.52
C GLU A 588 -20.89 20.59 19.97
N PRO A 589 -21.61 21.54 20.63
CA PRO A 589 -22.85 22.09 20.10
C PRO A 589 -22.67 22.56 18.64
N PRO A 590 -23.70 22.47 17.77
CA PRO A 590 -23.55 22.65 16.34
C PRO A 590 -22.78 23.90 15.90
N ALA A 591 -23.01 25.05 16.55
CA ALA A 591 -22.28 26.27 16.25
C ALA A 591 -20.76 26.15 16.55
N ALA A 592 -20.39 25.53 17.66
CA ALA A 592 -18.99 25.32 18.02
C ALA A 592 -18.33 24.28 17.11
N TYR A 593 -19.04 23.22 16.75
CA TYR A 593 -18.56 22.22 15.80
C TYR A 593 -18.29 22.81 14.41
N VAL A 594 -19.22 23.61 13.87
CA VAL A 594 -18.99 24.31 12.59
C VAL A 594 -17.80 25.27 12.70
N ALA A 595 -17.70 26.04 13.79
CA ALA A 595 -16.54 26.92 14.02
C ALA A 595 -15.22 26.15 14.07
N PHE A 596 -15.19 24.97 14.70
CA PHE A 596 -14.05 24.08 14.68
C PHE A 596 -13.66 23.66 13.26
N LEU A 597 -14.60 23.24 12.39
CA LEU A 597 -14.32 22.90 11.00
C LEU A 597 -13.69 24.07 10.22
N TYR A 598 -14.19 25.26 10.44
CA TYR A 598 -13.66 26.46 9.79
C TYR A 598 -12.25 26.81 10.26
N LYS A 599 -11.98 26.69 11.56
CA LYS A 599 -10.70 27.03 12.17
C LYS A 599 -9.63 25.98 11.86
N ASP A 600 -9.91 24.72 12.18
CA ASP A 600 -8.89 23.67 12.19
C ASP A 600 -8.75 23.00 10.80
N TYR A 601 -9.84 22.92 10.01
CA TYR A 601 -9.84 22.35 8.65
C TYR A 601 -9.87 23.41 7.55
N LYS A 602 -9.81 24.70 7.89
CA LYS A 602 -9.69 25.82 6.94
C LYS A 602 -10.79 25.85 5.85
N TYR A 603 -12.04 25.56 6.23
CA TYR A 603 -13.15 25.52 5.29
C TYR A 603 -13.37 26.84 4.55
N THR A 604 -13.03 28.01 5.17
CA THR A 604 -13.07 29.29 4.49
C THR A 604 -12.25 29.28 3.21
N ASP A 605 -10.98 28.90 3.30
CA ASP A 605 -10.05 28.89 2.17
C ASP A 605 -10.46 27.83 1.12
N TYR A 606 -10.92 26.66 1.59
CA TYR A 606 -11.37 25.59 0.73
C TYR A 606 -12.56 25.99 -0.14
N PHE A 607 -13.62 26.55 0.45
CA PHE A 607 -14.81 26.96 -0.30
C PHE A 607 -14.60 28.21 -1.14
N ALA A 608 -13.74 29.14 -0.71
CA ALA A 608 -13.42 30.34 -1.48
C ALA A 608 -12.73 30.02 -2.83
N ALA A 609 -12.06 28.87 -2.92
CA ALA A 609 -11.40 28.42 -4.15
C ALA A 609 -12.36 27.77 -5.17
N LEU A 610 -13.67 27.62 -4.85
CA LEU A 610 -14.61 26.82 -5.64
C LEU A 610 -15.86 27.63 -6.04
N ASP A 611 -16.31 27.45 -7.29
CA ASP A 611 -17.61 27.95 -7.75
C ASP A 611 -18.65 26.81 -7.69
N LEU A 612 -19.25 26.65 -6.52
CA LEU A 612 -20.23 25.59 -6.26
C LEU A 612 -21.51 25.69 -7.10
N THR A 613 -21.79 26.85 -7.69
CA THR A 613 -22.97 27.03 -8.56
C THR A 613 -22.84 26.25 -9.87
N LYS A 614 -21.59 25.93 -10.27
CA LYS A 614 -21.26 25.19 -11.48
C LYS A 614 -20.93 23.71 -11.22
N MET A 615 -21.05 23.24 -9.96
CA MET A 615 -20.64 21.92 -9.55
C MET A 615 -21.81 21.07 -9.07
N PRO A 616 -21.88 19.78 -9.43
CA PRO A 616 -23.00 18.91 -9.04
C PRO A 616 -22.96 18.48 -7.57
N HIS A 617 -21.97 18.92 -6.81
CA HIS A 617 -21.69 18.44 -5.45
C HIS A 617 -22.86 18.65 -4.49
N LEU A 618 -23.50 19.82 -4.51
CA LEU A 618 -24.63 20.09 -3.60
C LEU A 618 -25.89 19.27 -3.95
N ALA A 619 -26.05 18.91 -5.22
CA ALA A 619 -27.15 18.02 -5.63
C ALA A 619 -26.82 16.56 -5.24
N LYS A 620 -25.57 16.16 -5.36
CA LYS A 620 -25.09 14.81 -5.01
C LYS A 620 -24.98 14.59 -3.50
N TYR A 621 -24.55 15.61 -2.76
CA TYR A 621 -24.27 15.58 -1.32
C TYR A 621 -24.98 16.76 -0.63
N PRO A 622 -26.29 16.69 -0.46
CA PRO A 622 -27.10 17.83 -0.01
C PRO A 622 -26.76 18.31 1.42
N GLU A 623 -26.19 17.45 2.24
CA GLU A 623 -25.78 17.80 3.60
C GLU A 623 -24.58 18.76 3.66
N VAL A 624 -23.82 18.90 2.59
CA VAL A 624 -22.71 19.88 2.49
C VAL A 624 -23.20 21.30 2.71
N ARG A 625 -24.46 21.57 2.35
CA ARG A 625 -25.08 22.90 2.54
C ARG A 625 -25.01 23.44 3.97
N PHE A 626 -24.96 22.54 4.98
CA PHE A 626 -24.86 22.94 6.38
C PHE A 626 -23.49 23.50 6.77
N PHE A 627 -22.49 23.30 5.91
CA PHE A 627 -21.11 23.72 6.17
C PHE A 627 -20.63 24.80 5.18
N LEU A 628 -21.51 25.37 4.38
CA LEU A 628 -21.11 26.44 3.46
C LEU A 628 -20.93 27.77 4.21
N PRO A 629 -20.04 28.66 3.72
CA PRO A 629 -19.94 30.03 4.27
C PRO A 629 -21.27 30.75 4.29
N GLY A 630 -21.64 31.25 5.47
CA GLY A 630 -22.91 31.95 5.66
C GLY A 630 -24.18 31.08 5.76
N ALA A 631 -24.02 29.75 5.77
CA ALA A 631 -25.11 28.84 6.03
C ALA A 631 -25.66 29.02 7.45
N PRO A 632 -26.98 28.86 7.68
CA PRO A 632 -27.54 28.78 9.03
C PRO A 632 -26.89 27.67 9.82
N THR A 633 -26.63 27.88 11.12
CA THR A 633 -26.14 26.83 12.02
C THR A 633 -27.11 25.65 12.00
N PRO A 634 -26.61 24.41 11.71
CA PRO A 634 -27.50 23.25 11.73
C PRO A 634 -27.99 22.95 13.14
N THR A 635 -29.12 22.31 13.26
CA THR A 635 -29.65 21.75 14.51
C THR A 635 -28.99 20.41 14.82
N GLU A 636 -29.06 19.91 16.07
CA GLU A 636 -28.45 18.64 16.46
C GLU A 636 -28.99 17.46 15.65
N ASP A 637 -30.29 17.45 15.32
CA ASP A 637 -30.91 16.39 14.51
C ASP A 637 -30.52 16.41 13.04
N GLN A 638 -29.97 17.52 12.54
CA GLN A 638 -29.40 17.62 11.21
C GLN A 638 -27.97 17.06 11.12
N LEU A 639 -27.31 16.83 12.25
CA LEU A 639 -25.94 16.29 12.37
C LEU A 639 -26.03 14.86 12.90
N TRP A 640 -25.82 13.88 12.04
CA TRP A 640 -26.04 12.48 12.40
C TRP A 640 -24.96 11.51 11.92
N LEU A 641 -24.87 10.40 12.65
CA LEU A 641 -24.21 9.14 12.31
C LEU A 641 -25.23 8.02 12.45
N ARG A 642 -25.13 6.97 11.66
CA ARG A 642 -26.02 5.81 11.76
C ARG A 642 -25.26 4.52 11.95
N PHE A 643 -25.65 3.76 12.97
CA PHE A 643 -25.21 2.40 13.20
C PHE A 643 -26.45 1.52 13.30
N GLU A 644 -26.79 0.82 12.20
CA GLU A 644 -28.08 0.17 12.09
C GLU A 644 -28.02 -1.20 11.41
N ARG A 645 -28.89 -2.11 11.84
CA ARG A 645 -28.99 -3.49 11.32
C ARG A 645 -27.67 -4.23 11.28
N ASN A 646 -26.85 -4.12 12.31
CA ASN A 646 -25.59 -4.84 12.42
C ASN A 646 -25.77 -6.06 13.35
N LEU A 647 -25.06 -7.14 13.03
CA LEU A 647 -24.92 -8.33 13.87
C LEU A 647 -23.60 -8.28 14.62
N ILE A 648 -23.62 -8.48 15.94
CA ILE A 648 -22.43 -8.55 16.80
C ILE A 648 -22.46 -9.87 17.55
N TRP A 649 -21.39 -10.65 17.49
CA TRP A 649 -21.24 -11.91 18.18
C TRP A 649 -19.79 -12.12 18.62
N ASN A 650 -19.54 -12.16 19.93
CA ASN A 650 -18.20 -12.17 20.51
C ASN A 650 -18.00 -13.32 21.51
N PRO A 651 -18.09 -14.58 21.09
CA PRO A 651 -18.00 -15.72 22.00
C PRO A 651 -16.62 -15.92 22.63
N ASN A 652 -15.55 -15.49 21.95
CA ASN A 652 -14.17 -15.75 22.35
C ASN A 652 -13.44 -14.51 22.91
N VAL A 653 -14.09 -13.35 23.00
CA VAL A 653 -13.49 -12.13 23.52
C VAL A 653 -13.84 -11.96 25.00
N PRO A 654 -12.90 -12.13 25.95
CA PRO A 654 -13.18 -12.08 27.39
C PRO A 654 -13.54 -10.68 27.90
N ARG A 655 -13.17 -9.64 27.15
CA ARG A 655 -13.47 -8.24 27.47
C ARG A 655 -13.91 -7.51 26.22
N TYR A 656 -15.19 -7.37 26.02
CA TYR A 656 -15.79 -6.58 24.94
C TYR A 656 -16.77 -5.54 25.53
N VAL A 657 -17.07 -4.53 24.76
CA VAL A 657 -18.12 -3.56 25.09
C VAL A 657 -19.48 -4.25 24.91
N PRO A 658 -20.37 -4.29 25.91
CA PRO A 658 -21.58 -5.13 25.86
C PRO A 658 -22.49 -4.90 24.64
N ASP A 659 -22.65 -3.67 24.19
CA ASP A 659 -23.39 -3.33 22.94
C ASP A 659 -22.48 -3.13 21.72
N GLY A 660 -21.19 -3.43 21.85
CA GLY A 660 -20.19 -3.27 20.81
C GLY A 660 -19.87 -1.82 20.44
N ILE A 661 -20.42 -0.83 21.15
CA ILE A 661 -20.37 0.57 20.77
C ILE A 661 -19.73 1.42 21.87
N VAL A 662 -18.71 2.19 21.52
CA VAL A 662 -18.08 3.19 22.37
C VAL A 662 -18.39 4.60 21.86
N VAL A 663 -19.01 5.40 22.70
CA VAL A 663 -19.15 6.85 22.49
C VAL A 663 -18.27 7.55 23.49
N GLN A 664 -17.17 8.13 23.04
CA GLN A 664 -16.21 8.80 23.91
C GLN A 664 -16.55 10.29 24.03
N ASN A 665 -16.77 10.77 25.25
CA ASN A 665 -16.81 12.20 25.52
C ASN A 665 -15.37 12.71 25.75
N ARG A 666 -14.83 13.49 24.83
CA ARG A 666 -13.50 14.10 24.94
C ARG A 666 -13.46 15.32 25.85
N LYS A 667 -14.62 15.92 26.11
CA LYS A 667 -14.79 17.15 26.88
C LYS A 667 -15.87 16.96 27.94
N PRO A 668 -15.62 16.15 28.97
CA PRO A 668 -16.65 15.78 29.94
C PRO A 668 -17.23 17.00 30.70
N ASP A 669 -16.45 18.07 30.82
CA ASP A 669 -16.85 19.31 31.53
C ASP A 669 -17.53 20.34 30.59
N GLU A 670 -17.65 20.06 29.32
CA GLU A 670 -18.29 20.93 28.33
C GLU A 670 -19.63 20.34 27.83
N LYS A 671 -20.53 21.21 27.41
CA LYS A 671 -21.76 20.75 26.74
C LYS A 671 -21.40 20.07 25.42
N THR A 672 -21.77 18.81 25.27
CA THR A 672 -21.61 18.02 24.05
C THR A 672 -22.90 17.28 23.71
N PHE A 673 -23.05 16.83 22.46
CA PHE A 673 -24.14 15.97 22.07
C PHE A 673 -23.62 14.72 21.32
N ASN A 674 -24.42 13.66 21.33
CA ASN A 674 -24.09 12.44 20.62
C ASN A 674 -24.88 12.37 19.29
N PRO A 675 -24.20 12.48 18.12
CA PRO A 675 -24.87 12.43 16.82
C PRO A 675 -25.30 11.01 16.41
N LEU A 676 -25.03 9.98 17.24
CA LEU A 676 -25.24 8.58 16.87
C LEU A 676 -26.73 8.18 16.98
N ILE A 677 -27.25 7.68 15.87
CA ILE A 677 -28.54 7.00 15.76
C ILE A 677 -28.29 5.50 15.69
N LYS A 678 -28.75 4.75 16.71
CA LYS A 678 -28.69 3.28 16.75
C LYS A 678 -30.06 2.71 16.42
N LYS A 679 -30.11 1.72 15.49
CA LYS A 679 -31.38 1.10 15.11
C LYS A 679 -31.19 -0.37 14.68
N ASP A 680 -32.08 -1.24 15.18
CA ASP A 680 -32.23 -2.63 14.74
C ASP A 680 -30.90 -3.45 14.76
N ASN A 681 -29.96 -3.16 15.66
CA ASN A 681 -28.76 -3.97 15.84
C ASN A 681 -29.07 -5.15 16.77
N TRP A 682 -28.37 -6.27 16.56
CA TRP A 682 -28.49 -7.44 17.42
C TRP A 682 -27.13 -7.88 17.94
N VAL A 683 -26.97 -7.94 19.27
CA VAL A 683 -25.88 -8.61 19.96
C VAL A 683 -26.36 -10.02 20.27
N ALA A 684 -25.73 -11.03 19.66
CA ALA A 684 -26.12 -12.42 19.79
C ALA A 684 -25.38 -13.09 20.95
N ASP A 685 -26.12 -13.78 21.80
CA ASP A 685 -25.57 -14.57 22.90
C ASP A 685 -25.14 -15.99 22.48
N THR A 686 -25.66 -16.45 21.35
CA THR A 686 -25.35 -17.76 20.74
C THR A 686 -25.02 -17.59 19.28
N ASP A 687 -24.50 -18.63 18.61
CA ASP A 687 -24.23 -18.61 17.18
C ASP A 687 -25.44 -18.10 16.38
N PRO A 688 -25.30 -16.98 15.68
CA PRO A 688 -26.40 -16.35 14.95
C PRO A 688 -26.77 -17.06 13.64
N GLY A 689 -26.18 -18.21 13.37
CA GLY A 689 -26.50 -19.06 12.23
C GLY A 689 -25.44 -19.16 11.16
N PHE A 690 -24.16 -19.13 11.54
CA PHE A 690 -23.06 -19.35 10.59
C PHE A 690 -23.02 -20.83 10.12
N VAL A 691 -22.45 -21.05 8.94
CA VAL A 691 -22.28 -22.40 8.38
C VAL A 691 -21.26 -23.17 9.22
N ASP A 692 -20.10 -22.60 9.52
CA ASP A 692 -19.08 -23.19 10.38
C ASP A 692 -18.11 -22.08 10.89
N ALA A 693 -18.52 -21.40 11.94
CA ALA A 693 -17.72 -20.32 12.52
C ALA A 693 -16.38 -20.81 13.08
N ALA A 694 -16.33 -22.05 13.59
CA ALA A 694 -15.11 -22.62 14.16
C ALA A 694 -14.04 -22.89 13.09
N ALA A 695 -14.46 -23.26 11.87
CA ALA A 695 -13.58 -23.39 10.72
C ALA A 695 -13.36 -22.05 9.94
N GLY A 696 -13.85 -20.92 10.47
CA GLY A 696 -13.71 -19.61 9.82
C GLY A 696 -14.72 -19.34 8.70
N ASN A 697 -15.70 -20.23 8.48
CA ASN A 697 -16.75 -20.01 7.49
C ASN A 697 -17.91 -19.22 8.11
N LEU A 698 -17.86 -17.90 7.93
CA LEU A 698 -18.86 -16.97 8.45
C LEU A 698 -20.01 -16.70 7.48
N GLU A 699 -20.22 -17.56 6.49
CA GLU A 699 -21.43 -17.52 5.68
C GLU A 699 -22.65 -17.83 6.55
N LEU A 700 -23.69 -17.00 6.45
CA LEU A 700 -24.95 -17.25 7.17
C LEU A 700 -25.79 -18.28 6.42
N ARG A 701 -26.31 -19.25 7.16
CA ARG A 701 -27.28 -20.23 6.62
C ARG A 701 -28.57 -19.53 6.17
N PRO A 702 -29.32 -20.04 5.21
CA PRO A 702 -30.59 -19.45 4.76
C PRO A 702 -31.63 -19.28 5.86
N ASP A 703 -31.60 -20.14 6.87
CA ASP A 703 -32.50 -20.17 8.04
C ASP A 703 -31.90 -19.49 9.29
N ALA A 704 -30.79 -18.75 9.11
CA ALA A 704 -30.09 -18.13 10.23
C ALA A 704 -30.99 -17.17 11.02
N PRO A 705 -31.00 -17.26 12.37
CA PRO A 705 -31.85 -16.42 13.23
C PRO A 705 -31.73 -14.91 13.00
N VAL A 706 -30.61 -14.45 12.48
CA VAL A 706 -30.36 -13.04 12.20
C VAL A 706 -31.42 -12.42 11.27
N PHE A 707 -31.91 -13.17 10.29
CA PHE A 707 -32.90 -12.65 9.32
C PHE A 707 -34.26 -12.37 9.96
N ALA A 708 -34.62 -13.13 11.01
CA ALA A 708 -35.81 -12.87 11.80
C ALA A 708 -35.60 -11.77 12.86
N ARG A 709 -34.38 -11.69 13.43
CA ARG A 709 -34.03 -10.75 14.50
C ARG A 709 -33.79 -9.34 14.02
N ILE A 710 -33.22 -9.18 12.82
CA ILE A 710 -32.90 -7.88 12.21
C ILE A 710 -33.74 -7.71 10.94
N PRO A 711 -34.86 -7.00 10.99
CA PRO A 711 -35.72 -6.78 9.82
C PRO A 711 -34.94 -6.11 8.68
N GLY A 712 -34.92 -6.75 7.50
CA GLY A 712 -34.23 -6.24 6.31
C GLY A 712 -32.71 -6.46 6.30
N PHE A 713 -32.18 -7.30 7.20
CA PHE A 713 -30.78 -7.76 7.13
C PHE A 713 -30.53 -8.50 5.81
N GLN A 714 -29.49 -8.14 5.11
CA GLN A 714 -29.10 -8.75 3.84
C GLN A 714 -28.04 -9.84 4.06
N LYS A 715 -28.18 -10.96 3.38
CA LYS A 715 -27.16 -12.02 3.39
C LYS A 715 -25.87 -11.48 2.73
N ILE A 716 -24.76 -11.56 3.44
CA ILE A 716 -23.43 -11.22 2.90
C ILE A 716 -22.95 -12.42 2.08
N PRO A 717 -22.53 -12.22 0.82
CA PRO A 717 -22.00 -13.30 -0.02
C PRO A 717 -20.54 -13.61 0.35
N PHE A 718 -20.33 -14.19 1.54
CA PHE A 718 -19.02 -14.37 2.16
C PHE A 718 -18.03 -15.13 1.28
N LYS A 719 -18.50 -16.15 0.55
CA LYS A 719 -17.66 -16.96 -0.34
C LYS A 719 -17.16 -16.22 -1.60
N GLU A 720 -17.74 -15.07 -1.90
CA GLU A 720 -17.33 -14.25 -3.03
C GLU A 720 -16.25 -13.23 -2.65
N ILE A 721 -15.90 -13.13 -1.35
CA ILE A 721 -14.90 -12.18 -0.84
C ILE A 721 -13.49 -12.74 -1.06
N GLY A 722 -12.55 -11.87 -1.41
CA GLY A 722 -11.18 -12.22 -1.72
C GLY A 722 -10.95 -12.52 -3.20
N LEU A 723 -9.86 -13.20 -3.48
CA LEU A 723 -9.44 -13.52 -4.86
C LEU A 723 -10.45 -14.45 -5.57
N LYS A 724 -10.71 -14.15 -6.84
CA LYS A 724 -11.50 -15.00 -7.75
C LYS A 724 -10.69 -16.11 -8.42
N GLY A 725 -9.38 -16.00 -8.34
CA GLY A 725 -8.42 -16.92 -8.94
C GLY A 725 -7.00 -16.47 -8.65
N PRO A 726 -5.98 -17.21 -9.09
CA PRO A 726 -4.60 -16.89 -8.79
C PRO A 726 -4.21 -15.52 -9.33
N ALA A 727 -3.44 -14.78 -8.53
CA ALA A 727 -2.77 -13.55 -8.92
C ALA A 727 -1.35 -13.87 -9.47
N GLY A 728 -0.85 -12.98 -10.35
CA GLY A 728 0.45 -13.15 -10.98
C GLY A 728 0.43 -13.92 -12.30
N PRO A 729 1.61 -14.18 -12.88
CA PRO A 729 1.72 -14.88 -14.16
C PRO A 729 1.10 -16.27 -14.13
N VAL A 730 0.25 -16.56 -15.08
CA VAL A 730 -0.36 -17.89 -15.21
C VAL A 730 0.72 -18.87 -15.64
N GLN A 731 1.16 -19.74 -14.73
CA GLN A 731 1.99 -20.87 -15.10
C GLN A 731 1.14 -21.82 -15.93
N GLY A 732 1.65 -22.20 -17.09
CA GLY A 732 0.98 -23.17 -17.95
C GLY A 732 0.77 -24.50 -17.22
N PRO A 733 -0.15 -25.36 -17.70
CA PRO A 733 -0.45 -26.63 -17.11
C PRO A 733 0.76 -27.58 -17.09
#